data_e2b2e0601040bbc1b4a734325badbf87
#
_entry.id   e2b2e0601040bbc1b4a734325badbf87
#
_cell.length_a   1.000
_cell.length_b   1.000
_cell.length_c   1.000
_cell.angle_alpha   90.00
_cell.angle_beta   90.00
_cell.angle_gamma   90.00
#
_symmetry.space_group_name_H-M   'P 1'
#
loop_
_entity.id
_entity.type
_entity.pdbx_description
1 polymer ?
#
loop_
_entity_poly.entity_id
_entity_poly.type
_entity_poly.pdbx_seq_one_letter_code
_entity_poly.pdbx_strand_id
1 'polypeptide(L)'
;MRGERVILMRGNRKLWLLLLAVAMTALLFSNVTAVAEDLGTNLLEDGDFENGEGIWYHDIWDNTGSEISIDSTVSHSGNNSIKIVNTKENDARIVQDVMVSENSFYRITAYVKTENVLASTSSTTRVGATISILNTYYRSGTVTGTQDWTQISFVIKTGDGVTELPVCITLGGYSATTEGTLWIDDVEMVEIDDADEYTLISGDSGTSSSSHWAGRTLIEGYTDIKWTLFAAMWIVFGLIYFLTYVENDELRTDDKKLTKLFWCVIGFGLVFRLVVGVAIYGFSYDVSCFMGWSQQAATDLFGMYQRRAEGAFLDYPPLYMYVLAPLGGLTALLQGAGLDSLASLVIKMPSILADLVTAIILFYFTRRKLNTKWAFFVALAYVTNPAVWINSTAWGQVDSFFAMLVVADLILLEKKQWCWSGVMFALMVLLKPHGIIFAPVIGMVLLMQGFAEKNWGALLKAVGCGIATCVVLLLPFALRMEGNKITWVFELYSGTISNYSYATLNGFNFWAMLNKNSASDASLFLGVPIHVWGMIAIGVAIGLTILFVVMGMRKGSTNKKSAIFISALVVMMTVFTFVHKMHERYLFPAVVLAFLAFVQSRDKGFLYLAFALTVHVFLNHYMILNYNLMYEYCHPAQGDKMVIFLGFVEVCLYIWTMVVSWRVLKKKAPKVPKSLRDLPPESDALGAAGKA
;
A
#
# COMPACT_ATOMS: atom_id res chain seq x y z
N MET A 1 34.35 15.08 -42.87
CA MET A 1 34.65 14.14 -41.76
C MET A 1 34.05 14.48 -40.38
N ARG A 2 33.29 15.56 -40.21
CA ARG A 2 32.60 15.87 -38.93
C ARG A 2 31.11 15.49 -38.94
N GLY A 3 30.52 15.22 -40.10
CA GLY A 3 29.08 14.86 -40.22
C GLY A 3 28.76 13.37 -40.02
N GLU A 4 29.65 12.47 -40.38
CA GLU A 4 29.38 11.01 -40.32
C GLU A 4 29.49 10.38 -38.94
N ARG A 5 30.33 10.96 -38.03
CA ARG A 5 30.41 10.48 -36.65
C ARG A 5 29.16 10.74 -35.80
N VAL A 6 28.35 11.73 -36.17
CA VAL A 6 27.11 12.07 -35.44
C VAL A 6 25.95 11.13 -35.82
N ILE A 7 25.93 10.59 -37.05
CA ILE A 7 24.87 9.68 -37.52
C ILE A 7 25.03 8.26 -36.95
N LEU A 8 26.27 7.78 -36.81
CA LEU A 8 26.54 6.46 -36.19
C LEU A 8 26.25 6.39 -34.70
N MET A 9 26.36 7.50 -33.96
CA MET A 9 25.95 7.56 -32.56
C MET A 9 24.42 7.60 -32.36
N ARG A 10 23.62 8.04 -33.34
CA ARG A 10 22.16 8.10 -33.28
C ARG A 10 21.47 6.72 -33.46
N GLY A 11 22.06 5.83 -34.25
CA GLY A 11 21.52 4.47 -34.48
C GLY A 11 21.68 3.54 -33.27
N ASN A 12 22.81 3.61 -32.59
CA ASN A 12 23.09 2.73 -31.45
C ASN A 12 22.30 3.06 -30.17
N ARG A 13 21.84 4.30 -30.00
CA ARG A 13 21.07 4.69 -28.78
C ARG A 13 19.71 4.03 -28.70
N LYS A 14 19.02 3.80 -29.81
CA LYS A 14 17.73 3.06 -29.82
C LYS A 14 17.92 1.58 -29.52
N LEU A 15 19.02 0.99 -29.99
CA LEU A 15 19.40 -0.39 -29.74
C LEU A 15 19.78 -0.61 -28.27
N TRP A 16 20.51 0.34 -27.66
CA TRP A 16 20.87 0.28 -26.24
C TRP A 16 19.65 0.39 -25.31
N LEU A 17 18.65 1.22 -25.65
CA LEU A 17 17.39 1.34 -24.89
C LEU A 17 16.55 0.06 -25.01
N LEU A 18 16.55 -0.59 -26.18
CA LEU A 18 15.85 -1.85 -26.38
C LEU A 18 16.56 -3.01 -25.63
N LEU A 19 17.89 -3.06 -25.69
CA LEU A 19 18.70 -4.05 -24.97
C LEU A 19 18.61 -3.86 -23.46
N LEU A 20 18.51 -2.63 -22.97
CA LEU A 20 18.30 -2.33 -21.54
C LEU A 20 16.91 -2.81 -21.08
N ALA A 21 15.87 -2.60 -21.89
CA ALA A 21 14.51 -3.07 -21.59
C ALA A 21 14.42 -4.61 -21.59
N VAL A 22 15.12 -5.27 -22.51
CA VAL A 22 15.19 -6.74 -22.59
C VAL A 22 16.01 -7.32 -21.43
N ALA A 23 17.13 -6.69 -21.07
CA ALA A 23 17.94 -7.11 -19.92
C ALA A 23 17.20 -6.94 -18.60
N MET A 24 16.40 -5.87 -18.47
CA MET A 24 15.55 -5.65 -17.27
C MET A 24 14.41 -6.68 -17.16
N THR A 25 13.85 -7.12 -18.27
CA THR A 25 12.83 -8.21 -18.25
C THR A 25 13.46 -9.58 -17.93
N ALA A 26 14.66 -9.86 -18.42
CA ALA A 26 15.35 -11.12 -18.13
C ALA A 26 15.81 -11.26 -16.66
N LEU A 27 16.14 -10.15 -16.00
CA LEU A 27 16.54 -10.11 -14.57
C LEU A 27 15.37 -10.28 -13.60
N LEU A 28 14.14 -10.11 -14.04
CA LEU A 28 12.93 -10.32 -13.22
C LEU A 28 12.52 -11.79 -13.09
N PHE A 29 13.14 -12.71 -13.83
CA PHE A 29 12.73 -14.12 -13.90
C PHE A 29 13.80 -15.15 -13.50
N SER A 30 14.93 -14.75 -12.90
CA SER A 30 15.95 -15.70 -12.45
C SER A 30 15.88 -15.92 -10.94
N ASN A 31 15.01 -16.82 -10.51
CA ASN A 31 15.10 -17.43 -9.20
C ASN A 31 16.02 -18.64 -9.28
N VAL A 32 17.17 -18.58 -8.63
CA VAL A 32 18.02 -19.75 -8.35
C VAL A 32 17.82 -20.07 -6.88
N THR A 33 17.07 -21.10 -6.58
CA THR A 33 16.99 -21.68 -5.24
C THR A 33 18.24 -22.53 -5.01
N ALA A 34 19.08 -22.12 -4.08
CA ALA A 34 20.11 -23.00 -3.53
C ALA A 34 19.45 -23.95 -2.53
N VAL A 35 19.68 -25.23 -2.67
CA VAL A 35 19.29 -26.24 -1.67
C VAL A 35 20.44 -26.35 -0.66
N ALA A 36 20.15 -26.04 0.61
CA ALA A 36 21.11 -26.23 1.69
C ALA A 36 21.33 -27.73 1.94
N GLU A 37 22.57 -28.16 2.23
CA GLU A 37 22.89 -29.54 2.60
C GLU A 37 22.53 -29.82 4.06
N ASP A 38 21.99 -31.00 4.35
CA ASP A 38 21.66 -31.47 5.71
C ASP A 38 22.92 -31.95 6.43
N LEU A 39 23.11 -31.52 7.68
CA LEU A 39 24.32 -31.82 8.46
C LEU A 39 24.16 -32.92 9.50
N GLY A 40 22.97 -33.41 9.82
CA GLY A 40 22.81 -34.17 11.04
C GLY A 40 21.70 -35.21 11.10
N THR A 41 21.64 -35.85 12.26
CA THR A 41 20.56 -36.77 12.64
C THR A 41 19.30 -36.02 12.98
N ASN A 42 18.13 -36.68 12.74
CA ASN A 42 16.83 -36.14 13.14
C ASN A 42 16.80 -35.87 14.66
N LEU A 43 16.46 -34.65 15.04
CA LEU A 43 16.34 -34.21 16.44
C LEU A 43 14.97 -34.54 17.05
N LEU A 44 13.96 -34.85 16.22
CA LEU A 44 12.64 -35.29 16.65
C LEU A 44 12.66 -36.81 16.87
N GLU A 45 12.13 -37.23 17.99
CA GLU A 45 11.98 -38.66 18.31
C GLU A 45 10.61 -39.15 17.85
N ASP A 46 10.53 -40.43 17.44
CA ASP A 46 9.30 -41.09 16.99
C ASP A 46 8.50 -40.31 15.94
N GLY A 47 9.17 -39.65 14.99
CA GLY A 47 8.53 -38.88 13.93
C GLY A 47 7.90 -39.75 12.84
N ASP A 48 8.22 -41.05 12.80
CA ASP A 48 7.61 -42.08 11.94
C ASP A 48 6.41 -42.78 12.60
N PHE A 49 6.13 -42.50 13.85
CA PHE A 49 4.98 -43.01 14.66
C PHE A 49 4.86 -44.56 14.72
N GLU A 50 5.90 -45.29 14.36
CA GLU A 50 5.89 -46.77 14.37
C GLU A 50 5.88 -47.36 15.80
N ASN A 51 6.36 -46.59 16.80
CA ASN A 51 6.31 -46.96 18.19
C ASN A 51 5.15 -46.37 18.97
N GLY A 52 4.15 -45.82 18.28
CA GLY A 52 3.01 -45.10 18.84
C GLY A 52 3.20 -43.59 18.84
N GLU A 53 2.52 -42.87 19.71
CA GLU A 53 2.66 -41.43 19.82
C GLU A 53 3.98 -40.98 20.48
N GLY A 54 4.69 -41.91 21.07
CA GLY A 54 6.01 -41.68 21.69
C GLY A 54 5.96 -40.56 22.73
N ILE A 55 6.81 -39.54 22.54
CA ILE A 55 6.91 -38.36 23.42
C ILE A 55 6.07 -37.17 22.89
N TRP A 56 5.30 -37.34 21.80
CA TRP A 56 4.42 -36.33 21.29
C TRP A 56 3.19 -36.14 22.21
N TYR A 57 2.90 -34.92 22.59
CA TYR A 57 1.70 -34.59 23.37
C TYR A 57 0.70 -33.78 22.55
N HIS A 58 -0.58 -33.82 22.96
CA HIS A 58 -1.65 -33.14 22.27
C HIS A 58 -1.91 -31.77 22.88
N ASP A 59 -2.09 -30.76 22.04
CA ASP A 59 -2.58 -29.44 22.41
C ASP A 59 -3.78 -29.08 21.54
N ILE A 60 -4.96 -28.95 22.17
CA ILE A 60 -6.25 -28.73 21.51
C ILE A 60 -6.92 -27.52 22.15
N TRP A 61 -7.23 -26.50 21.33
CA TRP A 61 -7.82 -25.25 21.83
C TRP A 61 -9.23 -25.46 22.43
N ASP A 62 -10.09 -26.25 21.76
CA ASP A 62 -11.40 -26.66 22.29
C ASP A 62 -11.50 -28.18 22.25
N ASN A 63 -11.49 -28.80 23.42
CA ASN A 63 -11.55 -30.25 23.60
C ASN A 63 -12.85 -30.90 23.10
N THR A 64 -13.82 -30.11 22.61
CA THR A 64 -15.07 -30.60 22.05
C THR A 64 -15.03 -30.52 20.52
N GLY A 65 -14.77 -31.58 19.81
CA GLY A 65 -14.87 -31.61 18.34
C GLY A 65 -13.55 -31.86 17.62
N SER A 66 -12.48 -32.17 18.36
CA SER A 66 -11.23 -32.68 17.81
C SER A 66 -10.89 -34.01 18.41
N GLU A 67 -10.31 -34.88 17.58
CA GLU A 67 -9.77 -36.17 17.98
C GLU A 67 -8.38 -36.34 17.37
N ILE A 68 -7.41 -36.77 18.18
CA ILE A 68 -6.06 -37.12 17.73
C ILE A 68 -5.83 -38.56 18.09
N SER A 69 -5.39 -39.37 17.13
CA SER A 69 -5.17 -40.81 17.32
C SER A 69 -4.18 -41.35 16.29
N ILE A 70 -3.61 -42.54 16.58
CA ILE A 70 -2.85 -43.31 15.59
C ILE A 70 -3.80 -43.95 14.58
N ASP A 71 -3.49 -43.81 13.31
CA ASP A 71 -4.17 -44.51 12.21
C ASP A 71 -3.21 -45.54 11.59
N SER A 72 -3.54 -46.83 11.77
CA SER A 72 -2.78 -47.94 11.18
C SER A 72 -3.30 -48.38 9.82
N THR A 73 -4.19 -47.58 9.22
CA THR A 73 -4.78 -47.86 7.89
C THR A 73 -4.29 -46.92 6.81
N VAL A 74 -3.74 -45.78 7.20
CA VAL A 74 -3.21 -44.74 6.32
C VAL A 74 -1.85 -44.31 6.85
N SER A 75 -0.76 -44.51 6.07
CA SER A 75 0.59 -44.06 6.40
C SER A 75 1.30 -43.59 5.14
N HIS A 76 2.30 -42.75 5.29
CA HIS A 76 3.20 -42.36 4.20
C HIS A 76 4.33 -43.38 4.10
N SER A 77 4.95 -43.72 5.22
CA SER A 77 5.89 -44.83 5.33
C SER A 77 5.44 -45.79 6.44
N GLY A 78 6.10 -46.95 6.60
CA GLY A 78 5.78 -47.88 7.66
C GLY A 78 4.32 -48.33 7.69
N ASN A 79 3.75 -48.42 8.90
CA ASN A 79 2.41 -48.92 9.15
C ASN A 79 1.46 -47.92 9.82
N ASN A 80 1.99 -46.88 10.44
CA ASN A 80 1.23 -45.95 11.27
C ASN A 80 1.42 -44.50 10.84
N SER A 81 0.44 -43.67 11.13
CA SER A 81 0.55 -42.22 11.11
C SER A 81 -0.29 -41.60 12.22
N ILE A 82 -0.07 -40.35 12.56
CA ILE A 82 -1.00 -39.60 13.42
C ILE A 82 -2.13 -39.02 12.58
N LYS A 83 -3.38 -39.18 13.09
CA LYS A 83 -4.59 -38.60 12.51
C LYS A 83 -5.18 -37.57 13.43
N ILE A 84 -5.40 -36.35 12.90
CA ILE A 84 -6.14 -35.28 13.57
C ILE A 84 -7.46 -35.07 12.83
N VAL A 85 -8.59 -35.10 13.55
CA VAL A 85 -9.92 -34.83 12.99
C VAL A 85 -10.53 -33.64 13.74
N ASN A 86 -10.80 -32.56 13.02
CA ASN A 86 -11.60 -31.45 13.51
C ASN A 86 -13.00 -31.54 12.88
N THR A 87 -14.01 -31.96 13.66
CA THR A 87 -15.41 -32.10 13.20
C THR A 87 -16.15 -30.74 13.16
N LYS A 88 -15.52 -29.70 13.69
CA LYS A 88 -15.93 -28.30 13.65
C LYS A 88 -14.67 -27.44 13.59
N GLU A 89 -14.79 -26.18 13.27
CA GLU A 89 -13.67 -25.23 13.29
C GLU A 89 -12.93 -25.27 14.65
N ASN A 90 -11.68 -25.73 14.65
CA ASN A 90 -10.83 -25.86 15.83
C ASN A 90 -9.34 -25.71 15.48
N ASP A 91 -8.49 -25.60 16.48
CA ASP A 91 -7.03 -25.64 16.39
C ASP A 91 -6.55 -26.83 17.22
N ALA A 92 -6.04 -27.86 16.55
CA ALA A 92 -5.56 -29.09 17.16
C ALA A 92 -4.20 -29.50 16.61
N ARG A 93 -3.30 -29.92 17.47
CA ARG A 93 -1.90 -30.18 17.12
C ARG A 93 -1.28 -31.27 17.97
N ILE A 94 -0.24 -31.92 17.42
CA ILE A 94 0.76 -32.68 18.15
C ILE A 94 1.98 -31.80 18.38
N VAL A 95 2.64 -31.97 19.53
CA VAL A 95 3.77 -31.13 19.96
C VAL A 95 4.88 -31.99 20.49
N GLN A 96 6.14 -31.63 20.15
CA GLN A 96 7.33 -32.18 20.78
C GLN A 96 8.29 -31.06 21.16
N ASP A 97 8.75 -31.04 22.41
CA ASP A 97 9.75 -30.11 22.87
C ASP A 97 11.15 -30.63 22.48
N VAL A 98 11.91 -29.82 21.75
CA VAL A 98 13.21 -30.19 21.17
C VAL A 98 14.28 -29.28 21.71
N MET A 99 15.39 -29.87 22.23
CA MET A 99 16.57 -29.11 22.60
C MET A 99 17.33 -28.65 21.36
N VAL A 100 17.67 -27.37 21.30
CA VAL A 100 18.33 -26.73 20.16
C VAL A 100 19.52 -25.89 20.61
N SER A 101 20.43 -25.60 19.69
CA SER A 101 21.53 -24.65 19.90
C SER A 101 21.07 -23.24 19.59
N GLU A 102 21.60 -22.26 20.33
CA GLU A 102 21.37 -20.83 20.00
C GLU A 102 22.02 -20.46 18.67
N ASN A 103 21.42 -19.52 17.96
CA ASN A 103 21.93 -18.96 16.69
C ASN A 103 22.18 -19.98 15.57
N SER A 104 21.56 -21.16 15.66
CA SER A 104 21.68 -22.28 14.71
C SER A 104 20.49 -22.35 13.75
N PHE A 105 20.72 -22.92 12.58
CA PHE A 105 19.68 -23.13 11.58
C PHE A 105 19.14 -24.55 11.65
N TYR A 106 17.83 -24.69 11.51
CA TYR A 106 17.13 -25.97 11.50
C TYR A 106 16.13 -26.03 10.34
N ARG A 107 16.05 -27.21 9.73
CA ARG A 107 14.97 -27.53 8.79
C ARG A 107 14.05 -28.56 9.44
N ILE A 108 12.76 -28.23 9.51
CA ILE A 108 11.71 -29.12 9.97
C ILE A 108 10.90 -29.52 8.76
N THR A 109 10.70 -30.82 8.55
CA THR A 109 9.87 -31.37 7.47
C THR A 109 8.83 -32.33 8.05
N ALA A 110 7.70 -32.47 7.38
CA ALA A 110 6.69 -33.48 7.68
C ALA A 110 5.97 -33.86 6.38
N TYR A 111 5.56 -35.12 6.27
CA TYR A 111 4.58 -35.52 5.27
C TYR A 111 3.19 -35.40 5.85
N VAL A 112 2.32 -34.71 5.11
CA VAL A 112 0.93 -34.48 5.49
C VAL A 112 -0.01 -34.90 4.38
N LYS A 113 -1.14 -35.52 4.76
CA LYS A 113 -2.24 -35.85 3.88
C LYS A 113 -3.51 -35.22 4.45
N THR A 114 -4.31 -34.57 3.63
CA THR A 114 -5.48 -33.84 4.08
C THR A 114 -6.75 -34.32 3.39
N GLU A 115 -7.87 -34.28 4.12
CA GLU A 115 -9.19 -34.56 3.59
C GLU A 115 -10.19 -33.53 4.08
N ASN A 116 -10.84 -32.84 3.13
CA ASN A 116 -11.86 -31.83 3.38
C ASN A 116 -11.41 -30.72 4.34
N VAL A 117 -10.14 -30.33 4.29
CA VAL A 117 -9.59 -29.29 5.15
C VAL A 117 -10.10 -27.93 4.69
N LEU A 118 -11.02 -27.36 5.47
CA LEU A 118 -11.66 -26.07 5.24
C LEU A 118 -11.17 -25.08 6.27
N ALA A 119 -10.30 -24.17 5.86
CA ALA A 119 -9.85 -23.07 6.70
C ALA A 119 -11.02 -22.14 7.04
N SER A 120 -11.11 -21.72 8.31
CA SER A 120 -12.18 -20.86 8.80
C SER A 120 -12.37 -19.61 7.96
N THR A 121 -13.62 -19.29 7.66
CA THR A 121 -14.01 -18.03 7.02
C THR A 121 -14.12 -16.87 8.02
N SER A 122 -14.14 -17.15 9.30
CA SER A 122 -14.20 -16.15 10.39
C SER A 122 -12.79 -15.65 10.76
N SER A 123 -11.73 -16.41 10.45
CA SER A 123 -10.34 -16.00 10.66
C SER A 123 -9.84 -15.15 9.48
N THR A 124 -9.11 -14.10 9.77
CA THR A 124 -8.40 -13.29 8.76
C THR A 124 -7.26 -14.05 8.10
N THR A 125 -6.80 -15.13 8.74
CA THR A 125 -5.71 -15.99 8.26
C THR A 125 -6.26 -17.38 8.00
N ARG A 126 -6.17 -17.85 6.76
CA ARG A 126 -6.57 -19.21 6.39
C ARG A 126 -5.41 -20.16 6.67
N VAL A 127 -5.56 -21.00 7.67
CA VAL A 127 -4.57 -22.00 8.06
C VAL A 127 -5.20 -23.37 7.95
N GLY A 128 -4.58 -24.26 7.18
CA GLY A 128 -4.92 -25.68 7.11
C GLY A 128 -3.94 -26.53 7.92
N ALA A 129 -3.34 -27.54 7.30
CA ALA A 129 -2.23 -28.29 7.89
C ALA A 129 -0.93 -27.51 7.74
N THR A 130 -0.14 -27.39 8.81
CA THR A 130 1.12 -26.63 8.82
C THR A 130 2.08 -27.10 9.92
N ILE A 131 3.37 -26.83 9.76
CA ILE A 131 4.37 -26.92 10.85
C ILE A 131 4.39 -25.56 11.56
N SER A 132 4.37 -25.54 12.89
CA SER A 132 4.41 -24.30 13.67
C SER A 132 5.21 -24.44 14.95
N ILE A 133 5.44 -23.33 15.66
CA ILE A 133 5.99 -23.31 17.01
C ILE A 133 4.85 -22.96 17.98
N LEU A 134 4.69 -23.75 19.04
CA LEU A 134 3.58 -23.65 19.99
C LEU A 134 3.40 -22.22 20.51
N ASN A 135 2.14 -21.77 20.58
CA ASN A 135 1.76 -20.45 21.07
C ASN A 135 2.39 -19.26 20.35
N THR A 136 2.80 -19.45 19.10
CA THR A 136 3.34 -18.41 18.24
C THR A 136 2.63 -18.34 16.90
N TYR A 137 2.92 -17.28 16.13
CA TYR A 137 2.51 -17.16 14.73
C TYR A 137 3.52 -17.74 13.75
N TYR A 138 4.64 -18.30 14.25
CA TYR A 138 5.67 -18.89 13.41
C TYR A 138 5.20 -20.22 12.83
N ARG A 139 5.14 -20.33 11.51
CA ARG A 139 4.67 -21.53 10.80
C ARG A 139 5.19 -21.61 9.38
N SER A 140 5.12 -22.83 8.83
CA SER A 140 5.36 -23.11 7.40
C SER A 140 4.24 -22.57 6.49
N GLY A 141 4.37 -22.82 5.19
CA GLY A 141 3.22 -22.82 4.27
C GLY A 141 2.13 -23.77 4.73
N THR A 142 0.89 -23.57 4.25
CA THR A 142 -0.28 -24.31 4.70
C THR A 142 -0.87 -25.18 3.59
N VAL A 143 -1.38 -26.37 3.93
CA VAL A 143 -2.08 -27.30 3.03
C VAL A 143 -3.57 -27.29 3.37
N THR A 144 -4.41 -27.09 2.35
CA THR A 144 -5.89 -27.03 2.48
C THR A 144 -6.55 -27.92 1.42
N GLY A 145 -7.85 -28.18 1.60
CA GLY A 145 -8.65 -29.04 0.73
C GLY A 145 -8.41 -30.52 0.98
N THR A 146 -8.47 -31.32 -0.07
CA THR A 146 -8.14 -32.75 -0.04
C THR A 146 -6.88 -32.96 -0.90
N GLN A 147 -5.78 -33.30 -0.25
CA GLN A 147 -4.47 -33.51 -0.88
C GLN A 147 -3.91 -34.85 -0.44
N ASP A 148 -3.27 -35.55 -1.37
CA ASP A 148 -2.49 -36.74 -1.06
C ASP A 148 -1.17 -36.35 -0.36
N TRP A 149 -0.41 -37.32 0.13
CA TRP A 149 0.82 -37.10 0.87
C TRP A 149 1.69 -36.02 0.21
N THR A 150 1.90 -34.95 0.93
CA THR A 150 2.65 -33.77 0.49
C THR A 150 3.65 -33.41 1.56
N GLN A 151 4.91 -33.24 1.18
CA GLN A 151 5.92 -32.77 2.11
C GLN A 151 5.77 -31.26 2.33
N ILE A 152 5.70 -30.87 3.59
CA ILE A 152 5.80 -29.46 4.01
C ILE A 152 7.15 -29.24 4.71
N SER A 153 7.68 -28.03 4.60
CA SER A 153 8.99 -27.69 5.17
C SER A 153 8.93 -26.34 5.86
N PHE A 154 9.64 -26.22 6.98
CA PHE A 154 9.77 -24.99 7.74
C PHE A 154 11.23 -24.81 8.17
N VAL A 155 11.89 -23.81 7.63
CA VAL A 155 13.27 -23.48 7.96
C VAL A 155 13.29 -22.36 8.99
N ILE A 156 14.01 -22.58 10.07
CA ILE A 156 14.11 -21.65 11.19
C ILE A 156 15.58 -21.39 11.57
N LYS A 157 15.81 -20.25 12.20
CA LYS A 157 17.04 -19.95 12.93
C LYS A 157 16.67 -19.62 14.36
N THR A 158 17.33 -20.25 15.32
CA THR A 158 17.21 -19.88 16.73
C THR A 158 17.97 -18.60 17.02
N GLY A 159 17.43 -17.76 17.88
CA GLY A 159 18.08 -16.54 18.36
C GLY A 159 18.83 -16.76 19.66
N ASP A 160 19.35 -15.65 20.24
CA ASP A 160 20.03 -15.68 21.54
C ASP A 160 19.05 -16.17 22.63
N GLY A 161 19.49 -17.09 23.49
CA GLY A 161 18.74 -17.63 24.61
C GLY A 161 17.68 -18.69 24.23
N VAL A 162 17.56 -19.08 22.97
CA VAL A 162 16.66 -20.15 22.52
C VAL A 162 17.39 -21.49 22.58
N THR A 163 17.12 -22.26 23.62
CA THR A 163 17.72 -23.59 23.86
C THR A 163 16.73 -24.74 23.78
N GLU A 164 15.45 -24.46 23.64
CA GLU A 164 14.36 -25.42 23.52
C GLU A 164 13.24 -24.85 22.60
N LEU A 165 12.64 -25.69 21.78
CA LEU A 165 11.56 -25.34 20.87
C LEU A 165 10.40 -26.34 20.94
N PRO A 166 9.16 -25.90 21.22
CA PRO A 166 7.98 -26.72 21.10
C PRO A 166 7.51 -26.79 19.64
N VAL A 167 7.97 -27.78 18.91
CA VAL A 167 7.64 -27.99 17.49
C VAL A 167 6.27 -28.62 17.36
N CYS A 168 5.40 -28.04 16.53
CA CYS A 168 4.02 -28.51 16.32
C CYS A 168 3.77 -28.89 14.88
N ILE A 169 2.99 -29.98 14.67
CA ILE A 169 2.28 -30.21 13.41
C ILE A 169 0.79 -30.06 13.70
N THR A 170 0.12 -29.17 12.95
CA THR A 170 -1.18 -28.67 13.36
C THR A 170 -2.22 -28.73 12.24
N LEU A 171 -3.49 -28.91 12.61
CA LEU A 171 -4.67 -28.64 11.81
C LEU A 171 -5.37 -27.40 12.39
N GLY A 172 -5.16 -26.25 11.75
CA GLY A 172 -5.41 -24.93 12.30
C GLY A 172 -4.12 -24.24 12.70
N GLY A 173 -4.16 -23.31 13.65
CA GLY A 173 -2.97 -22.61 14.14
C GLY A 173 -3.33 -21.52 15.13
N TYR A 174 -2.34 -20.93 15.76
CA TYR A 174 -2.55 -19.86 16.72
C TYR A 174 -3.40 -18.73 16.12
N SER A 175 -4.57 -18.48 16.72
CA SER A 175 -5.60 -17.54 16.24
C SER A 175 -6.28 -17.92 14.91
N ALA A 176 -6.21 -19.16 14.46
CA ALA A 176 -6.84 -19.63 13.24
C ALA A 176 -7.40 -21.03 13.40
N THR A 177 -8.70 -21.20 13.16
CA THR A 177 -9.40 -22.48 13.30
C THR A 177 -9.64 -23.13 11.94
N THR A 178 -9.75 -24.47 11.90
CA THR A 178 -9.88 -25.25 10.67
C THR A 178 -10.74 -26.49 10.95
N GLU A 179 -11.60 -26.85 10.01
CA GLU A 179 -12.38 -28.10 9.99
C GLU A 179 -11.76 -29.05 8.98
N GLY A 180 -11.78 -30.37 9.22
CA GLY A 180 -11.30 -31.40 8.31
C GLY A 180 -10.49 -32.48 8.99
N THR A 181 -9.78 -33.29 8.16
CA THR A 181 -8.92 -34.38 8.62
C THR A 181 -7.50 -34.20 8.09
N LEU A 182 -6.53 -34.45 8.97
CA LEU A 182 -5.09 -34.38 8.68
C LEU A 182 -4.45 -35.72 9.14
N TRP A 183 -3.63 -36.32 8.28
CA TRP A 183 -2.69 -37.38 8.63
C TRP A 183 -1.27 -36.81 8.58
N ILE A 184 -0.43 -37.22 9.52
CA ILE A 184 0.95 -36.74 9.70
C ILE A 184 1.86 -37.95 9.78
N ASP A 185 2.99 -37.89 9.06
CA ASP A 185 3.98 -38.96 9.06
C ASP A 185 5.37 -38.40 8.70
N ASP A 186 6.43 -39.18 9.01
CA ASP A 186 7.82 -38.88 8.69
C ASP A 186 8.22 -37.45 9.05
N VAL A 187 8.03 -37.08 10.33
CA VAL A 187 8.40 -35.77 10.85
C VAL A 187 9.90 -35.75 11.19
N GLU A 188 10.61 -34.78 10.62
CA GLU A 188 12.06 -34.67 10.80
C GLU A 188 12.46 -33.22 11.10
N MET A 189 13.42 -33.06 12.00
CA MET A 189 14.11 -31.81 12.26
C MET A 189 15.62 -32.03 12.25
N VAL A 190 16.32 -31.34 11.36
CA VAL A 190 17.77 -31.43 11.21
C VAL A 190 18.42 -30.07 11.33
N GLU A 191 19.62 -30.03 11.96
CA GLU A 191 20.44 -28.83 11.92
C GLU A 191 21.11 -28.72 10.55
N ILE A 192 21.17 -27.52 9.99
CA ILE A 192 21.75 -27.21 8.68
C ILE A 192 22.78 -26.08 8.82
N ASP A 193 23.75 -26.00 7.92
CA ASP A 193 24.84 -25.02 7.99
C ASP A 193 24.34 -23.59 7.80
N ASP A 194 23.46 -23.37 6.82
CA ASP A 194 22.95 -22.07 6.41
C ASP A 194 21.64 -22.22 5.64
N ALA A 195 20.89 -21.16 5.53
CA ALA A 195 19.70 -21.07 4.68
C ALA A 195 19.49 -19.63 4.22
N ASP A 196 19.18 -19.48 2.91
CA ASP A 196 18.85 -18.18 2.33
C ASP A 196 17.50 -17.66 2.84
N GLU A 197 16.56 -18.57 3.12
CA GLU A 197 15.22 -18.26 3.65
C GLU A 197 14.99 -19.01 4.95
N TYR A 198 14.67 -18.30 6.02
CA TYR A 198 14.39 -18.88 7.33
C TYR A 198 13.54 -17.94 8.20
N THR A 199 12.89 -18.51 9.22
CA THR A 199 12.20 -17.75 10.26
C THR A 199 13.07 -17.67 11.51
N LEU A 200 13.35 -16.48 12.04
CA LEU A 200 14.09 -16.33 13.30
C LEU A 200 13.15 -16.57 14.49
N ILE A 201 13.50 -17.51 15.33
CA ILE A 201 12.81 -17.74 16.60
C ILE A 201 13.60 -17.04 17.71
N SER A 202 13.02 -16.06 18.37
CA SER A 202 13.66 -15.30 19.46
C SER A 202 13.24 -15.82 20.84
N GLY A 203 14.17 -15.82 21.82
CA GLY A 203 14.00 -16.41 23.15
C GLY A 203 13.01 -15.73 24.10
N ASP A 204 12.32 -14.69 23.69
CA ASP A 204 11.40 -13.92 24.55
C ASP A 204 9.92 -14.34 24.39
N SER A 205 9.67 -15.65 24.24
CA SER A 205 8.34 -16.24 24.07
C SER A 205 7.59 -16.54 25.38
N GLY A 206 7.89 -15.85 26.47
CA GLY A 206 7.22 -15.94 27.75
C GLY A 206 6.16 -14.88 27.99
N THR A 207 4.90 -15.26 27.79
CA THR A 207 3.69 -14.66 28.43
C THR A 207 3.61 -13.13 28.53
N SER A 208 3.35 -12.46 27.44
CA SER A 208 2.48 -11.28 27.42
C SER A 208 2.06 -10.97 25.99
N SER A 209 0.85 -10.49 25.80
CA SER A 209 0.27 -10.00 24.53
C SER A 209 0.95 -8.70 24.05
N SER A 210 2.25 -8.65 24.02
CA SER A 210 3.06 -7.62 23.40
C SER A 210 3.68 -8.21 22.14
N SER A 211 3.16 -7.81 21.00
CA SER A 211 3.73 -7.89 19.66
C SER A 211 5.19 -8.40 19.64
N HIS A 212 5.40 -9.68 19.34
CA HIS A 212 6.72 -10.21 19.06
C HIS A 212 7.15 -9.70 17.69
N TRP A 213 7.79 -8.58 17.69
CA TRP A 213 8.45 -8.00 16.55
C TRP A 213 9.83 -8.69 16.43
N ALA A 214 10.02 -9.50 15.41
CA ALA A 214 11.32 -10.08 15.14
C ALA A 214 12.38 -8.98 15.16
N GLY A 215 13.42 -9.14 15.98
CA GLY A 215 14.49 -8.16 16.16
C GLY A 215 15.39 -7.96 14.94
N ARG A 216 14.92 -8.31 13.73
CA ARG A 216 15.66 -8.15 12.48
C ARG A 216 15.59 -6.75 11.95
N THR A 217 16.73 -6.24 11.52
CA THR A 217 16.80 -5.00 10.76
C THR A 217 16.20 -5.22 9.37
N LEU A 218 15.61 -4.17 8.80
CA LEU A 218 15.12 -4.20 7.41
C LEU A 218 16.22 -4.63 6.41
N ILE A 219 17.49 -4.49 6.73
CA ILE A 219 18.63 -4.84 5.86
C ILE A 219 18.88 -6.34 5.83
N GLU A 220 18.69 -7.08 6.91
CA GLU A 220 19.02 -8.52 7.01
C GLU A 220 18.04 -9.41 6.23
N GLY A 221 16.80 -8.94 5.99
CA GLY A 221 15.80 -9.65 5.18
C GLY A 221 15.81 -9.30 3.67
N TYR A 222 16.76 -8.47 3.18
CA TYR A 222 16.66 -7.84 1.86
C TYR A 222 17.84 -8.06 0.93
N THR A 223 18.30 -9.27 0.75
CA THR A 223 19.31 -9.58 -0.27
C THR A 223 18.85 -9.21 -1.67
N ASP A 224 17.54 -9.31 -1.97
CA ASP A 224 16.93 -8.96 -3.27
C ASP A 224 16.60 -7.48 -3.47
N ILE A 225 16.59 -6.69 -2.41
CA ILE A 225 16.42 -5.22 -2.47
C ILE A 225 17.39 -4.56 -3.44
N LYS A 226 18.63 -5.04 -3.52
CA LYS A 226 19.68 -4.44 -4.36
C LYS A 226 19.25 -4.33 -5.82
N TRP A 227 18.60 -5.35 -6.35
CA TRP A 227 18.20 -5.40 -7.75
C TRP A 227 16.95 -4.58 -8.04
N THR A 228 15.99 -4.58 -7.12
CA THR A 228 14.76 -3.79 -7.29
C THR A 228 15.02 -2.30 -7.03
N LEU A 229 15.87 -1.94 -6.07
CA LEU A 229 16.37 -0.58 -5.88
C LEU A 229 17.14 -0.09 -7.10
N PHE A 230 18.00 -0.93 -7.66
CA PHE A 230 18.75 -0.63 -8.86
C PHE A 230 17.82 -0.39 -10.06
N ALA A 231 16.81 -1.25 -10.26
CA ALA A 231 15.81 -1.08 -11.30
C ALA A 231 14.97 0.19 -11.10
N ALA A 232 14.52 0.48 -9.88
CA ALA A 232 13.77 1.69 -9.55
C ALA A 232 14.62 2.96 -9.75
N MET A 233 15.87 2.94 -9.31
CA MET A 233 16.83 4.05 -9.55
C MET A 233 17.12 4.25 -11.03
N TRP A 234 17.25 3.19 -11.83
CA TRP A 234 17.44 3.28 -13.27
C TRP A 234 16.23 3.88 -13.98
N ILE A 235 15.01 3.55 -13.54
CA ILE A 235 13.79 4.17 -14.06
C ILE A 235 13.77 5.67 -13.72
N VAL A 236 14.10 6.03 -12.48
CA VAL A 236 14.17 7.43 -12.04
C VAL A 236 15.29 8.17 -12.79
N PHE A 237 16.46 7.55 -12.94
CA PHE A 237 17.60 8.12 -13.67
C PHE A 237 17.31 8.26 -15.18
N GLY A 238 16.65 7.26 -15.77
CA GLY A 238 16.19 7.32 -17.16
C GLY A 238 15.16 8.43 -17.37
N LEU A 239 14.28 8.66 -16.41
CA LEU A 239 13.33 9.75 -16.42
C LEU A 239 14.00 11.13 -16.27
N ILE A 240 15.00 11.27 -15.40
CA ILE A 240 15.80 12.49 -15.25
C ILE A 240 16.59 12.78 -16.53
N TYR A 241 17.19 11.74 -17.14
CA TYR A 241 17.89 11.88 -18.41
C TYR A 241 16.95 12.29 -19.55
N PHE A 242 15.76 11.71 -19.60
CA PHE A 242 14.71 12.08 -20.55
C PHE A 242 14.25 13.53 -20.35
N LEU A 243 14.17 14.00 -19.09
CA LEU A 243 13.88 15.41 -18.74
C LEU A 243 14.91 16.37 -19.33
N THR A 244 16.20 16.08 -19.12
CA THR A 244 17.30 16.90 -19.68
C THR A 244 17.28 16.89 -21.20
N TYR A 245 16.84 15.78 -21.81
CA TYR A 245 16.73 15.67 -23.27
C TYR A 245 15.51 16.40 -23.83
N VAL A 246 14.38 16.42 -23.09
CA VAL A 246 13.15 17.17 -23.45
C VAL A 246 13.36 18.68 -23.32
N GLU A 247 14.26 19.13 -22.45
CA GLU A 247 14.63 20.55 -22.33
C GLU A 247 15.47 21.05 -23.53
N ASN A 248 16.26 20.20 -24.16
CA ASN A 248 16.94 20.55 -25.37
C ASN A 248 15.96 20.55 -26.56
N ASP A 249 15.71 21.71 -27.12
CA ASP A 249 14.74 22.09 -28.16
C ASP A 249 14.76 21.26 -29.45
N GLU A 250 15.65 20.25 -29.56
CA GLU A 250 15.85 19.44 -30.76
C GLU A 250 14.73 18.40 -31.04
N LEU A 251 13.84 18.12 -30.12
CA LEU A 251 12.69 17.24 -30.34
C LEU A 251 11.47 18.05 -30.84
N ARG A 252 11.52 18.52 -32.09
CA ARG A 252 10.32 18.92 -32.83
C ARG A 252 9.50 17.69 -33.19
N THR A 253 8.84 17.08 -32.21
CA THR A 253 7.96 15.93 -32.43
C THR A 253 6.53 16.43 -32.62
N ASP A 254 5.85 15.95 -33.67
CA ASP A 254 4.46 16.28 -33.97
C ASP A 254 3.55 15.92 -32.78
N ASP A 255 2.68 16.83 -32.37
CA ASP A 255 1.69 16.68 -31.30
C ASP A 255 0.81 15.45 -31.47
N LYS A 256 0.47 15.07 -32.71
CA LYS A 256 -0.31 13.86 -33.03
C LYS A 256 0.48 12.58 -32.73
N LYS A 257 1.77 12.61 -33.04
CA LYS A 257 2.67 11.46 -32.79
C LYS A 257 2.86 11.23 -31.28
N LEU A 258 3.07 12.31 -30.51
CA LEU A 258 3.16 12.23 -29.05
C LEU A 258 1.85 11.73 -28.41
N THR A 259 0.70 12.17 -28.95
CA THR A 259 -0.61 11.71 -28.46
C THR A 259 -0.82 10.22 -28.76
N LYS A 260 -0.40 9.72 -29.95
CA LYS A 260 -0.44 8.28 -30.25
C LYS A 260 0.48 7.49 -29.31
N LEU A 261 1.72 7.98 -29.12
CA LEU A 261 2.68 7.33 -28.21
C LEU A 261 2.17 7.30 -26.77
N PHE A 262 1.49 8.34 -26.31
CA PHE A 262 0.83 8.35 -25.00
C PHE A 262 -0.16 7.19 -24.85
N TRP A 263 -1.01 6.92 -25.86
CA TRP A 263 -1.95 5.81 -25.79
C TRP A 263 -1.24 4.45 -25.82
N CYS A 264 -0.10 4.33 -26.53
CA CYS A 264 0.75 3.14 -26.45
C CYS A 264 1.32 2.95 -25.04
N VAL A 265 1.73 4.04 -24.36
CA VAL A 265 2.20 4.00 -22.96
C VAL A 265 1.09 3.56 -22.01
N ILE A 266 -0.14 4.04 -22.18
CA ILE A 266 -1.30 3.59 -21.39
C ILE A 266 -1.55 2.08 -21.60
N GLY A 267 -1.55 1.62 -22.86
CA GLY A 267 -1.72 0.19 -23.18
C GLY A 267 -0.61 -0.67 -22.58
N PHE A 268 0.64 -0.27 -22.73
CA PHE A 268 1.78 -0.95 -22.11
C PHE A 268 1.65 -0.95 -20.58
N GLY A 269 1.32 0.19 -19.98
CA GLY A 269 1.14 0.32 -18.53
C GLY A 269 0.03 -0.60 -17.98
N LEU A 270 -1.05 -0.83 -18.76
CA LEU A 270 -2.08 -1.81 -18.43
C LEU A 270 -1.52 -3.24 -18.47
N VAL A 271 -0.92 -3.63 -19.61
CA VAL A 271 -0.38 -5.01 -19.78
C VAL A 271 0.66 -5.31 -18.71
N PHE A 272 1.58 -4.39 -18.43
CA PHE A 272 2.57 -4.51 -17.36
C PHE A 272 1.90 -4.79 -16.01
N ARG A 273 0.87 -4.00 -15.64
CA ARG A 273 0.17 -4.17 -14.36
C ARG A 273 -0.64 -5.47 -14.29
N LEU A 274 -1.19 -5.95 -15.39
CA LEU A 274 -1.88 -7.24 -15.43
C LEU A 274 -0.89 -8.38 -15.17
N VAL A 275 0.29 -8.36 -15.81
CA VAL A 275 1.33 -9.38 -15.61
C VAL A 275 1.85 -9.37 -14.17
N VAL A 276 2.24 -8.20 -13.66
CA VAL A 276 2.74 -8.07 -12.27
C VAL A 276 1.64 -8.41 -11.26
N GLY A 277 0.39 -8.01 -11.52
CA GLY A 277 -0.74 -8.26 -10.64
C GLY A 277 -1.12 -9.73 -10.48
N VAL A 278 -0.85 -10.55 -11.51
CA VAL A 278 -0.98 -12.03 -11.43
C VAL A 278 0.25 -12.63 -10.74
N ALA A 279 1.45 -12.15 -11.08
CA ALA A 279 2.71 -12.70 -10.55
C ALA A 279 2.88 -12.48 -9.05
N ILE A 280 2.37 -11.37 -8.51
CA ILE A 280 2.46 -11.01 -7.09
C ILE A 280 1.05 -11.04 -6.50
N TYR A 281 0.80 -11.93 -5.53
CA TYR A 281 -0.52 -12.04 -4.87
C TYR A 281 -0.94 -10.73 -4.19
N GLY A 282 -0.01 -10.03 -3.58
CA GLY A 282 -0.21 -8.78 -2.86
C GLY A 282 0.03 -8.92 -1.37
N PHE A 283 -0.25 -7.83 -0.65
CA PHE A 283 -0.21 -7.85 0.81
C PHE A 283 -1.35 -8.74 1.31
N SER A 284 -1.01 -9.91 1.85
CA SER A 284 -1.97 -10.99 2.11
C SER A 284 -3.16 -10.55 2.94
N TYR A 285 -2.94 -9.81 4.02
CA TYR A 285 -4.00 -9.30 4.91
C TYR A 285 -4.98 -8.38 4.17
N ASP A 286 -4.48 -7.34 3.48
CA ASP A 286 -5.33 -6.38 2.76
C ASP A 286 -6.14 -7.06 1.64
N VAL A 287 -5.45 -7.91 0.84
CA VAL A 287 -6.10 -8.62 -0.27
C VAL A 287 -7.16 -9.58 0.23
N SER A 288 -6.90 -10.31 1.32
CA SER A 288 -7.86 -11.24 1.93
C SER A 288 -9.08 -10.50 2.49
N CYS A 289 -8.88 -9.38 3.18
CA CYS A 289 -9.99 -8.53 3.64
C CYS A 289 -10.84 -8.05 2.46
N PHE A 290 -10.23 -7.51 1.40
CA PHE A 290 -10.96 -7.03 0.23
C PHE A 290 -11.67 -8.17 -0.51
N MET A 291 -11.08 -9.35 -0.57
CA MET A 291 -11.67 -10.54 -1.16
C MET A 291 -12.92 -10.97 -0.37
N GLY A 292 -12.79 -11.14 0.94
CA GLY A 292 -13.90 -11.50 1.82
C GLY A 292 -15.03 -10.47 1.78
N TRP A 293 -14.71 -9.18 1.86
CA TRP A 293 -15.71 -8.10 1.73
C TRP A 293 -16.38 -8.07 0.36
N SER A 294 -15.64 -8.35 -0.73
CA SER A 294 -16.23 -8.40 -2.08
C SER A 294 -17.29 -9.48 -2.19
N GLN A 295 -17.01 -10.68 -1.68
CA GLN A 295 -17.92 -11.83 -1.70
C GLN A 295 -19.13 -11.59 -0.81
N GLN A 296 -18.93 -11.07 0.40
CA GLN A 296 -20.03 -10.68 1.29
C GLN A 296 -20.90 -9.59 0.69
N ALA A 297 -20.29 -8.56 0.07
CA ALA A 297 -21.02 -7.48 -0.57
C ALA A 297 -21.78 -7.93 -1.82
N ALA A 298 -21.29 -8.94 -2.56
CA ALA A 298 -22.00 -9.51 -3.69
C ALA A 298 -23.28 -10.26 -3.27
N THR A 299 -23.32 -10.82 -2.07
CA THR A 299 -24.51 -11.51 -1.54
C THR A 299 -25.51 -10.55 -0.86
N ASP A 300 -25.01 -9.63 -0.03
CA ASP A 300 -25.84 -8.65 0.66
C ASP A 300 -25.04 -7.37 0.96
N LEU A 301 -24.97 -6.49 -0.05
CA LEU A 301 -24.22 -5.23 0.03
C LEU A 301 -24.68 -4.35 1.19
N PHE A 302 -25.99 -4.17 1.33
CA PHE A 302 -26.53 -3.21 2.28
C PHE A 302 -26.60 -3.70 3.71
N GLY A 303 -26.45 -5.03 3.96
CA GLY A 303 -26.31 -5.62 5.28
C GLY A 303 -24.88 -5.62 5.85
N MET A 304 -23.87 -5.19 5.08
CA MET A 304 -22.46 -5.23 5.48
C MET A 304 -22.19 -4.54 6.84
N TYR A 305 -22.76 -3.35 7.07
CA TYR A 305 -22.52 -2.59 8.30
C TYR A 305 -23.40 -3.05 9.46
N GLN A 306 -24.52 -3.74 9.21
CA GLN A 306 -25.26 -4.45 10.25
C GLN A 306 -24.41 -5.62 10.78
N ARG A 307 -23.82 -6.43 9.90
CA ARG A 307 -22.91 -7.52 10.30
C ARG A 307 -21.68 -7.00 11.07
N ARG A 308 -21.16 -5.82 10.68
CA ARG A 308 -20.10 -5.15 11.45
C ARG A 308 -20.55 -4.82 12.88
N ALA A 309 -21.76 -4.33 13.07
CA ALA A 309 -22.33 -4.07 14.39
C ALA A 309 -22.50 -5.36 15.23
N GLU A 310 -22.63 -6.50 14.57
CA GLU A 310 -22.69 -7.85 15.15
C GLU A 310 -21.30 -8.50 15.37
N GLY A 311 -20.20 -7.78 15.07
CA GLY A 311 -18.82 -8.21 15.34
C GLY A 311 -17.97 -8.55 14.11
N ALA A 312 -18.52 -8.51 12.89
CA ALA A 312 -17.72 -8.74 11.70
C ALA A 312 -16.69 -7.61 11.48
N PHE A 313 -15.46 -7.98 11.09
CA PHE A 313 -14.42 -7.01 10.81
C PHE A 313 -14.69 -6.26 9.50
N LEU A 314 -14.92 -4.95 9.60
CA LEU A 314 -15.08 -4.04 8.47
C LEU A 314 -14.71 -2.60 8.90
N ASP A 315 -13.58 -2.10 8.45
CA ASP A 315 -13.06 -0.77 8.82
C ASP A 315 -13.09 0.26 7.67
N TYR A 316 -13.43 -0.19 6.44
CA TYR A 316 -13.57 0.70 5.29
C TYR A 316 -14.95 1.36 5.19
N PRO A 317 -15.02 2.65 4.77
CA PRO A 317 -16.27 3.34 4.51
C PRO A 317 -17.02 2.82 3.28
N PRO A 318 -18.33 3.15 3.14
CA PRO A 318 -19.26 2.53 2.19
C PRO A 318 -18.90 2.61 0.71
N LEU A 319 -18.19 3.63 0.24
CA LEU A 319 -17.91 3.75 -1.18
C LEU A 319 -17.11 2.54 -1.72
N TYR A 320 -16.16 2.03 -0.92
CA TYR A 320 -15.38 0.90 -1.38
C TYR A 320 -16.20 -0.38 -1.49
N MET A 321 -17.22 -0.55 -0.65
CA MET A 321 -18.14 -1.70 -0.73
C MET A 321 -18.93 -1.71 -2.05
N TYR A 322 -19.35 -0.54 -2.54
CA TYR A 322 -19.97 -0.43 -3.87
C TYR A 322 -19.01 -0.83 -5.01
N VAL A 323 -17.71 -0.57 -4.85
CA VAL A 323 -16.68 -0.95 -5.82
C VAL A 323 -16.40 -2.45 -5.77
N LEU A 324 -16.38 -3.04 -4.59
CA LEU A 324 -16.09 -4.46 -4.37
C LEU A 324 -17.26 -5.39 -4.73
N ALA A 325 -18.49 -4.98 -4.47
CA ALA A 325 -19.69 -5.81 -4.69
C ALA A 325 -19.77 -6.44 -6.09
N PRO A 326 -19.56 -5.73 -7.21
CA PRO A 326 -19.61 -6.34 -8.54
C PRO A 326 -18.47 -7.33 -8.83
N LEU A 327 -17.42 -7.34 -8.01
CA LEU A 327 -16.26 -8.22 -8.18
C LEU A 327 -16.43 -9.55 -7.43
N GLY A 328 -17.27 -9.58 -6.37
CA GLY A 328 -17.34 -10.69 -5.44
C GLY A 328 -17.77 -12.01 -6.04
N GLY A 329 -18.71 -12.01 -6.99
CA GLY A 329 -19.10 -13.24 -7.68
C GLY A 329 -17.98 -13.86 -8.53
N LEU A 330 -17.20 -12.99 -9.21
CA LEU A 330 -16.05 -13.43 -10.01
C LEU A 330 -14.90 -13.90 -9.12
N THR A 331 -14.61 -13.21 -8.02
CA THR A 331 -13.55 -13.64 -7.09
C THR A 331 -13.88 -14.99 -6.45
N ALA A 332 -15.14 -15.19 -6.01
CA ALA A 332 -15.57 -16.48 -5.47
C ALA A 332 -15.44 -17.62 -6.49
N LEU A 333 -15.83 -17.38 -7.75
CA LEU A 333 -15.69 -18.36 -8.83
C LEU A 333 -14.22 -18.74 -9.07
N LEU A 334 -13.34 -17.75 -9.13
CA LEU A 334 -11.90 -17.98 -9.38
C LEU A 334 -11.23 -18.71 -8.21
N GLN A 335 -11.57 -18.36 -6.96
CA GLN A 335 -11.05 -19.07 -5.79
C GLN A 335 -11.56 -20.52 -5.74
N GLY A 336 -12.86 -20.74 -6.02
CA GLY A 336 -13.41 -22.10 -6.11
C GLY A 336 -12.78 -22.97 -7.22
N ALA A 337 -12.12 -22.34 -8.20
CA ALA A 337 -11.36 -23.01 -9.25
C ALA A 337 -9.85 -23.12 -8.93
N GLY A 338 -9.38 -22.72 -7.74
CA GLY A 338 -7.96 -22.70 -7.36
C GLY A 338 -7.13 -21.64 -8.09
N LEU A 339 -7.77 -20.56 -8.59
CA LEU A 339 -7.12 -19.50 -9.37
C LEU A 339 -6.95 -18.21 -8.51
N ASP A 340 -6.35 -18.35 -7.32
CA ASP A 340 -6.23 -17.27 -6.32
C ASP A 340 -5.47 -16.05 -6.84
N SER A 341 -4.41 -16.23 -7.62
CA SER A 341 -3.67 -15.13 -8.24
C SER A 341 -4.54 -14.29 -9.20
N LEU A 342 -5.47 -14.92 -9.93
CA LEU A 342 -6.41 -14.22 -10.79
C LEU A 342 -7.51 -13.54 -9.96
N ALA A 343 -7.98 -14.17 -8.89
CA ALA A 343 -8.93 -13.55 -7.95
C ALA A 343 -8.31 -12.29 -7.32
N SER A 344 -7.04 -12.38 -6.88
CA SER A 344 -6.28 -11.21 -6.38
C SER A 344 -6.17 -10.11 -7.45
N LEU A 345 -5.85 -10.45 -8.70
CA LEU A 345 -5.83 -9.46 -9.79
C LEU A 345 -7.18 -8.76 -9.94
N VAL A 346 -8.30 -9.48 -9.88
CA VAL A 346 -9.66 -8.90 -9.97
C VAL A 346 -9.87 -7.85 -8.88
N ILE A 347 -9.47 -8.13 -7.64
CA ILE A 347 -9.56 -7.17 -6.51
C ILE A 347 -8.70 -5.92 -6.75
N LYS A 348 -7.55 -6.05 -7.39
CA LYS A 348 -6.63 -4.94 -7.69
C LYS A 348 -7.10 -4.07 -8.88
N MET A 349 -7.97 -4.58 -9.74
CA MET A 349 -8.39 -3.88 -10.97
C MET A 349 -8.89 -2.45 -10.75
N PRO A 350 -9.71 -2.13 -9.73
CA PRO A 350 -10.14 -0.75 -9.49
C PRO A 350 -8.98 0.22 -9.32
N SER A 351 -7.96 -0.17 -8.55
CA SER A 351 -6.75 0.65 -8.31
C SER A 351 -5.85 0.73 -9.55
N ILE A 352 -5.68 -0.36 -10.28
CA ILE A 352 -4.95 -0.39 -11.54
C ILE A 352 -5.58 0.55 -12.57
N LEU A 353 -6.90 0.50 -12.72
CA LEU A 353 -7.62 1.40 -13.62
C LEU A 353 -7.55 2.85 -13.17
N ALA A 354 -7.61 3.11 -11.86
CA ALA A 354 -7.47 4.45 -11.30
C ALA A 354 -6.11 5.08 -11.62
N ASP A 355 -5.01 4.31 -11.59
CA ASP A 355 -3.69 4.77 -12.03
C ASP A 355 -3.71 5.28 -13.48
N LEU A 356 -4.27 4.48 -14.38
CA LEU A 356 -4.31 4.80 -15.79
C LEU A 356 -5.23 6.00 -16.07
N VAL A 357 -6.37 6.08 -15.38
CA VAL A 357 -7.28 7.24 -15.44
C VAL A 357 -6.57 8.49 -14.92
N THR A 358 -5.82 8.40 -13.82
CA THR A 358 -5.03 9.51 -13.29
C THR A 358 -3.99 9.98 -14.31
N ALA A 359 -3.29 9.07 -14.97
CA ALA A 359 -2.35 9.41 -16.04
C ALA A 359 -3.03 10.12 -17.22
N ILE A 360 -4.24 9.68 -17.60
CA ILE A 360 -5.05 10.33 -18.64
C ILE A 360 -5.45 11.74 -18.21
N ILE A 361 -5.91 11.92 -16.98
CA ILE A 361 -6.25 13.24 -16.41
C ILE A 361 -5.01 14.15 -16.43
N LEU A 362 -3.86 13.66 -15.95
CA LEU A 362 -2.59 14.39 -15.95
C LEU A 362 -2.17 14.80 -17.37
N PHE A 363 -2.28 13.91 -18.35
CA PHE A 363 -1.92 14.21 -19.74
C PHE A 363 -2.75 15.39 -20.27
N TYR A 364 -4.08 15.33 -20.19
CA TYR A 364 -4.94 16.38 -20.72
C TYR A 364 -4.87 17.67 -19.90
N PHE A 365 -4.69 17.59 -18.58
CA PHE A 365 -4.49 18.76 -17.74
C PHE A 365 -3.17 19.46 -18.08
N THR A 366 -2.07 18.72 -18.15
CA THR A 366 -0.74 19.26 -18.46
C THR A 366 -0.69 19.83 -19.87
N ARG A 367 -1.28 19.16 -20.86
CA ARG A 367 -1.36 19.65 -22.24
C ARG A 367 -2.01 21.03 -22.34
N ARG A 368 -3.06 21.28 -21.56
CA ARG A 368 -3.76 22.58 -21.50
C ARG A 368 -2.95 23.67 -20.78
N LYS A 369 -2.10 23.31 -19.84
CA LYS A 369 -1.35 24.26 -19.00
C LYS A 369 0.05 24.56 -19.54
N LEU A 370 0.68 23.58 -20.16
CA LEU A 370 2.04 23.65 -20.69
C LEU A 370 2.03 23.38 -22.21
N ASN A 371 2.32 22.14 -22.60
CA ASN A 371 2.29 21.67 -24.00
C ASN A 371 2.20 20.13 -24.05
N THR A 372 2.14 19.55 -25.25
CA THR A 372 1.99 18.10 -25.44
C THR A 372 3.27 17.33 -25.03
N LYS A 373 4.45 17.92 -25.15
CA LYS A 373 5.71 17.27 -24.69
C LYS A 373 5.71 17.08 -23.19
N TRP A 374 5.40 18.12 -22.41
CA TRP A 374 5.28 18.03 -20.96
C TRP A 374 4.14 17.13 -20.53
N ALA A 375 3.02 17.14 -21.26
CA ALA A 375 1.89 16.26 -20.99
C ALA A 375 2.31 14.79 -21.15
N PHE A 376 3.00 14.46 -22.23
CA PHE A 376 3.53 13.11 -22.47
C PHE A 376 4.52 12.71 -21.37
N PHE A 377 5.45 13.62 -21.03
CA PHE A 377 6.43 13.35 -19.99
C PHE A 377 5.80 13.09 -18.62
N VAL A 378 4.90 13.97 -18.16
CA VAL A 378 4.25 13.82 -16.82
C VAL A 378 3.42 12.55 -16.77
N ALA A 379 2.69 12.22 -17.85
CA ALA A 379 1.91 10.99 -17.93
C ALA A 379 2.80 9.74 -17.95
N LEU A 380 3.88 9.76 -18.74
CA LEU A 380 4.87 8.67 -18.75
C LEU A 380 5.49 8.47 -17.37
N ALA A 381 5.96 9.57 -16.75
CA ALA A 381 6.53 9.55 -15.40
C ALA A 381 5.56 8.98 -14.35
N TYR A 382 4.26 9.19 -14.52
CA TYR A 382 3.24 8.63 -13.62
C TYR A 382 2.94 7.16 -13.91
N VAL A 383 2.76 6.77 -15.18
CA VAL A 383 2.46 5.38 -15.57
C VAL A 383 3.57 4.42 -15.19
N THR A 384 4.82 4.84 -15.40
CA THR A 384 6.01 4.03 -15.09
C THR A 384 6.52 4.20 -13.65
N ASN A 385 5.86 5.06 -12.85
CA ASN A 385 6.29 5.38 -11.50
C ASN A 385 6.28 4.14 -10.60
N PRO A 386 7.43 3.75 -10.01
CA PRO A 386 7.50 2.55 -9.17
C PRO A 386 6.66 2.68 -7.90
N ALA A 387 6.54 3.86 -7.29
CA ALA A 387 5.67 4.08 -6.13
C ALA A 387 4.19 3.94 -6.48
N VAL A 388 3.81 4.16 -7.75
CA VAL A 388 2.42 4.05 -8.20
C VAL A 388 2.05 2.59 -8.43
N TRP A 389 2.79 1.86 -9.27
CA TRP A 389 2.41 0.48 -9.57
C TRP A 389 2.67 -0.49 -8.40
N ILE A 390 3.62 -0.20 -7.50
CA ILE A 390 3.79 -1.03 -6.30
C ILE A 390 2.56 -0.95 -5.39
N ASN A 391 1.98 0.23 -5.21
CA ASN A 391 0.79 0.42 -4.38
C ASN A 391 -0.45 -0.28 -4.96
N SER A 392 -0.78 -0.01 -6.22
CA SER A 392 -1.98 -0.52 -6.87
C SER A 392 -1.89 -1.99 -7.26
N THR A 393 -0.71 -2.43 -7.73
CA THR A 393 -0.55 -3.67 -8.47
C THR A 393 0.15 -4.74 -7.65
N ALA A 394 1.32 -4.41 -7.06
CA ALA A 394 2.07 -5.36 -6.26
C ALA A 394 1.46 -5.52 -4.86
N TRP A 395 1.07 -4.45 -4.21
CA TRP A 395 0.41 -4.50 -2.89
C TRP A 395 -1.08 -4.85 -2.99
N GLY A 396 -1.80 -4.20 -3.90
CA GLY A 396 -3.25 -4.32 -4.06
C GLY A 396 -4.06 -3.29 -3.28
N GLN A 397 -3.44 -2.16 -2.91
CA GLN A 397 -4.10 -1.10 -2.12
C GLN A 397 -4.99 -0.16 -2.94
N VAL A 398 -5.96 0.44 -2.25
CA VAL A 398 -6.97 1.35 -2.83
C VAL A 398 -6.48 2.80 -2.96
N ASP A 399 -5.24 3.11 -2.54
CA ASP A 399 -4.74 4.50 -2.49
C ASP A 399 -4.63 5.16 -3.87
N SER A 400 -4.43 4.38 -4.94
CA SER A 400 -4.48 4.87 -6.32
C SER A 400 -5.86 5.39 -6.69
N PHE A 401 -6.93 4.71 -6.24
CA PHE A 401 -8.30 5.18 -6.45
C PHE A 401 -8.57 6.45 -5.63
N PHE A 402 -8.09 6.49 -4.39
CA PHE A 402 -8.14 7.68 -3.55
C PHE A 402 -7.41 8.86 -4.19
N ALA A 403 -6.17 8.70 -4.65
CA ALA A 403 -5.38 9.74 -5.30
C ALA A 403 -6.04 10.26 -6.59
N MET A 404 -6.69 9.39 -7.36
CA MET A 404 -7.48 9.78 -8.53
C MET A 404 -8.61 10.74 -8.16
N LEU A 405 -9.35 10.46 -7.08
CA LEU A 405 -10.42 11.35 -6.59
C LEU A 405 -9.86 12.69 -6.13
N VAL A 406 -8.73 12.70 -5.40
CA VAL A 406 -8.03 13.92 -4.98
C VAL A 406 -7.64 14.77 -6.18
N VAL A 407 -7.02 14.18 -7.21
CA VAL A 407 -6.63 14.86 -8.45
C VAL A 407 -7.84 15.44 -9.16
N ALA A 408 -8.92 14.66 -9.29
CA ALA A 408 -10.14 15.10 -9.92
C ALA A 408 -10.77 16.28 -9.18
N ASP A 409 -10.88 16.20 -7.85
CA ASP A 409 -11.44 17.26 -7.02
C ASP A 409 -10.66 18.57 -7.16
N LEU A 410 -9.34 18.55 -6.97
CA LEU A 410 -8.51 19.76 -7.02
C LEU A 410 -8.56 20.42 -8.41
N ILE A 411 -8.64 19.64 -9.49
CA ILE A 411 -8.82 20.16 -10.86
C ILE A 411 -10.21 20.77 -11.04
N LEU A 412 -11.25 20.15 -10.50
CA LEU A 412 -12.62 20.69 -10.55
C LEU A 412 -12.73 21.97 -9.72
N LEU A 413 -12.10 22.01 -8.56
CA LEU A 413 -11.99 23.19 -7.69
C LEU A 413 -11.27 24.34 -8.42
N GLU A 414 -10.15 24.07 -9.10
CA GLU A 414 -9.42 25.03 -9.94
C GLU A 414 -10.28 25.57 -11.09
N LYS A 415 -11.12 24.70 -11.70
CA LYS A 415 -12.04 25.06 -12.78
C LYS A 415 -13.33 25.72 -12.29
N LYS A 416 -13.48 25.93 -10.98
CA LYS A 416 -14.70 26.50 -10.36
C LYS A 416 -15.96 25.64 -10.57
N GLN A 417 -15.78 24.32 -10.70
CA GLN A 417 -16.88 23.33 -10.83
C GLN A 417 -17.33 22.88 -9.42
N TRP A 418 -17.92 23.80 -8.67
CA TRP A 418 -18.17 23.68 -7.24
C TRP A 418 -18.98 22.45 -6.83
N CYS A 419 -20.06 22.16 -7.58
CA CYS A 419 -20.90 20.98 -7.30
C CYS A 419 -20.10 19.68 -7.44
N TRP A 420 -19.38 19.52 -8.54
CA TRP A 420 -18.56 18.32 -8.77
C TRP A 420 -17.39 18.20 -7.82
N SER A 421 -16.79 19.33 -7.38
CA SER A 421 -15.77 19.31 -6.31
C SER A 421 -16.38 18.81 -5.00
N GLY A 422 -17.58 19.27 -4.61
CA GLY A 422 -18.27 18.76 -3.44
C GLY A 422 -18.60 17.26 -3.52
N VAL A 423 -19.00 16.78 -4.71
CA VAL A 423 -19.21 15.35 -4.98
C VAL A 423 -17.91 14.56 -4.80
N MET A 424 -16.80 15.00 -5.43
CA MET A 424 -15.52 14.31 -5.34
C MET A 424 -14.99 14.28 -3.89
N PHE A 425 -15.14 15.38 -3.16
CA PHE A 425 -14.77 15.42 -1.75
C PHE A 425 -15.58 14.42 -0.91
N ALA A 426 -16.90 14.34 -1.11
CA ALA A 426 -17.73 13.35 -0.44
C ALA A 426 -17.28 11.91 -0.78
N LEU A 427 -16.98 11.63 -2.05
CA LEU A 427 -16.46 10.33 -2.48
C LEU A 427 -15.11 10.01 -1.83
N MET A 428 -14.19 10.99 -1.72
CA MET A 428 -12.91 10.79 -1.03
C MET A 428 -13.10 10.36 0.42
N VAL A 429 -13.96 11.07 1.16
CA VAL A 429 -14.22 10.78 2.57
C VAL A 429 -14.93 9.44 2.73
N LEU A 430 -15.89 9.11 1.84
CA LEU A 430 -16.60 7.83 1.84
C LEU A 430 -15.76 6.65 1.31
N LEU A 431 -14.60 6.90 0.70
CA LEU A 431 -13.64 5.88 0.30
C LEU A 431 -12.67 5.56 1.43
N LYS A 432 -12.09 6.60 2.03
CA LYS A 432 -11.14 6.49 3.15
C LYS A 432 -11.32 7.65 4.15
N PRO A 433 -11.33 7.40 5.47
CA PRO A 433 -11.52 8.45 6.47
C PRO A 433 -10.52 9.60 6.35
N HIS A 434 -9.27 9.32 5.99
CA HIS A 434 -8.25 10.35 5.87
C HIS A 434 -8.45 11.32 4.68
N GLY A 435 -9.48 11.11 3.84
CA GLY A 435 -9.91 12.11 2.85
C GLY A 435 -10.25 13.47 3.47
N ILE A 436 -10.63 13.49 4.76
CA ILE A 436 -10.94 14.71 5.51
C ILE A 436 -9.76 15.69 5.61
N ILE A 437 -8.50 15.24 5.46
CA ILE A 437 -7.31 16.11 5.51
C ILE A 437 -7.31 17.19 4.42
N PHE A 438 -8.03 16.99 3.32
CA PHE A 438 -8.17 17.99 2.26
C PHE A 438 -9.29 19.02 2.52
N ALA A 439 -10.13 18.83 3.54
CA ALA A 439 -11.20 19.76 3.91
C ALA A 439 -10.70 21.21 4.16
N PRO A 440 -9.55 21.45 4.83
CA PRO A 440 -9.04 22.81 5.03
C PRO A 440 -8.69 23.50 3.70
N VAL A 441 -8.16 22.77 2.71
CA VAL A 441 -7.82 23.33 1.39
C VAL A 441 -9.07 23.72 0.64
N ILE A 442 -10.02 22.78 0.51
CA ILE A 442 -11.27 22.98 -0.22
C ILE A 442 -12.10 24.06 0.45
N GLY A 443 -12.28 23.95 1.77
CA GLY A 443 -13.03 24.92 2.58
C GLY A 443 -12.46 26.32 2.47
N MET A 444 -11.13 26.48 2.59
CA MET A 444 -10.50 27.79 2.51
C MET A 444 -10.61 28.42 1.11
N VAL A 445 -10.48 27.62 0.04
CA VAL A 445 -10.70 28.09 -1.33
C VAL A 445 -12.14 28.56 -1.53
N LEU A 446 -13.13 27.80 -1.03
CA LEU A 446 -14.56 28.18 -1.11
C LEU A 446 -14.87 29.43 -0.28
N LEU A 447 -14.31 29.56 0.93
CA LEU A 447 -14.43 30.74 1.76
C LEU A 447 -13.82 31.98 1.08
N MET A 448 -12.64 31.83 0.45
CA MET A 448 -12.03 32.93 -0.32
C MET A 448 -12.88 33.36 -1.53
N GLN A 449 -13.62 32.43 -2.17
CA GLN A 449 -14.59 32.77 -3.20
C GLN A 449 -15.77 33.61 -2.61
N GLY A 450 -16.26 33.21 -1.43
CA GLY A 450 -17.32 33.95 -0.73
C GLY A 450 -16.88 35.36 -0.33
N PHE A 451 -15.75 35.49 0.35
CA PHE A 451 -15.29 36.78 0.86
C PHE A 451 -14.69 37.71 -0.21
N ALA A 452 -13.83 37.18 -1.09
CA ALA A 452 -13.11 37.99 -2.07
C ALA A 452 -13.91 38.26 -3.35
N GLU A 453 -14.70 37.29 -3.81
CA GLU A 453 -15.49 37.37 -5.06
C GLU A 453 -17.00 37.52 -4.79
N LYS A 454 -17.42 37.60 -3.52
CA LYS A 454 -18.84 37.65 -3.05
C LYS A 454 -19.68 36.49 -3.60
N ASN A 455 -19.05 35.35 -3.90
CA ASN A 455 -19.71 34.18 -4.50
C ASN A 455 -19.94 33.09 -3.43
N TRP A 456 -20.86 33.35 -2.49
CA TRP A 456 -21.29 32.35 -1.48
C TRP A 456 -22.03 31.16 -2.08
N GLY A 457 -22.61 31.34 -3.29
CA GLY A 457 -23.19 30.22 -4.04
C GLY A 457 -22.20 29.09 -4.37
N ALA A 458 -20.90 29.38 -4.44
CA ALA A 458 -19.86 28.36 -4.60
C ALA A 458 -19.83 27.39 -3.40
N LEU A 459 -19.80 27.94 -2.17
CA LEU A 459 -19.82 27.15 -0.94
C LEU A 459 -21.12 26.35 -0.83
N LEU A 460 -22.28 26.99 -1.03
CA LEU A 460 -23.58 26.31 -0.94
C LEU A 460 -23.71 25.16 -1.95
N LYS A 461 -23.25 25.35 -3.18
CA LYS A 461 -23.26 24.30 -4.21
C LYS A 461 -22.33 23.13 -3.85
N ALA A 462 -21.10 23.42 -3.42
CA ALA A 462 -20.15 22.37 -3.05
C ALA A 462 -20.66 21.56 -1.85
N VAL A 463 -21.07 22.23 -0.78
CA VAL A 463 -21.59 21.59 0.44
C VAL A 463 -22.88 20.83 0.16
N GLY A 464 -23.84 21.45 -0.56
CA GLY A 464 -25.12 20.82 -0.88
C GLY A 464 -24.96 19.57 -1.73
N CYS A 465 -24.12 19.60 -2.79
CA CYS A 465 -23.86 18.44 -3.61
C CYS A 465 -23.07 17.36 -2.86
N GLY A 466 -22.13 17.75 -1.98
CA GLY A 466 -21.40 16.82 -1.11
C GLY A 466 -22.34 16.08 -0.15
N ILE A 467 -23.20 16.83 0.57
CA ILE A 467 -24.21 16.25 1.48
C ILE A 467 -25.16 15.32 0.71
N ALA A 468 -25.67 15.76 -0.45
CA ALA A 468 -26.54 14.92 -1.27
C ALA A 468 -25.86 13.62 -1.67
N THR A 469 -24.57 13.66 -2.04
CA THR A 469 -23.78 12.46 -2.35
C THR A 469 -23.66 11.53 -1.13
N CYS A 470 -23.35 12.09 0.05
CA CYS A 470 -23.31 11.30 1.29
C CYS A 470 -24.67 10.65 1.57
N VAL A 471 -25.76 11.40 1.49
CA VAL A 471 -27.12 10.85 1.75
C VAL A 471 -27.43 9.72 0.77
N VAL A 472 -27.21 9.91 -0.53
CA VAL A 472 -27.51 8.89 -1.55
C VAL A 472 -26.73 7.60 -1.31
N LEU A 473 -25.44 7.69 -0.94
CA LEU A 473 -24.59 6.52 -0.76
C LEU A 473 -24.73 5.87 0.61
N LEU A 474 -25.07 6.61 1.66
CA LEU A 474 -25.22 6.06 3.02
C LEU A 474 -26.64 5.54 3.31
N LEU A 475 -27.65 6.14 2.70
CA LEU A 475 -29.06 5.83 2.99
C LEU A 475 -29.39 4.34 2.81
N PRO A 476 -28.98 3.63 1.75
CA PRO A 476 -29.31 2.22 1.59
C PRO A 476 -28.79 1.34 2.76
N PHE A 477 -27.57 1.62 3.26
CA PHE A 477 -27.02 0.94 4.43
C PHE A 477 -27.79 1.31 5.72
N ALA A 478 -28.07 2.60 5.91
CA ALA A 478 -28.80 3.08 7.08
C ALA A 478 -30.20 2.46 7.20
N LEU A 479 -30.88 2.21 6.09
CA LEU A 479 -32.20 1.56 6.07
C LEU A 479 -32.14 0.08 6.52
N ARG A 480 -30.98 -0.58 6.37
CA ARG A 480 -30.76 -1.98 6.77
C ARG A 480 -30.28 -2.12 8.23
N MET A 481 -29.84 -1.03 8.87
CA MET A 481 -29.42 -1.06 10.28
C MET A 481 -30.63 -1.29 11.20
N GLU A 482 -30.50 -2.25 12.12
CA GLU A 482 -31.52 -2.55 13.16
C GLU A 482 -31.44 -1.56 14.31
N GLY A 483 -30.26 -0.99 14.58
CA GLY A 483 -30.03 0.00 15.64
C GLY A 483 -30.20 1.44 15.18
N ASN A 484 -29.34 2.33 15.71
CA ASN A 484 -29.38 3.75 15.37
C ASN A 484 -28.90 3.97 13.92
N LYS A 485 -29.83 4.40 13.07
CA LYS A 485 -29.65 4.60 11.62
C LYS A 485 -28.76 5.80 11.26
N ILE A 486 -28.33 6.60 12.22
CA ILE A 486 -27.55 7.83 11.99
C ILE A 486 -26.15 7.70 12.58
N THR A 487 -26.01 7.18 13.80
CA THR A 487 -24.71 7.17 14.52
C THR A 487 -23.73 6.11 14.03
N TRP A 488 -24.19 5.05 13.37
CA TRP A 488 -23.33 3.95 12.90
C TRP A 488 -22.15 4.42 12.05
N VAL A 489 -22.35 5.46 11.26
CA VAL A 489 -21.28 6.03 10.42
C VAL A 489 -20.22 6.70 11.30
N PHE A 490 -20.62 7.43 12.34
CA PHE A 490 -19.67 8.05 13.28
C PHE A 490 -18.95 7.00 14.11
N GLU A 491 -19.61 5.93 14.49
CA GLU A 491 -19.03 4.77 15.18
C GLU A 491 -18.02 4.03 14.28
N LEU A 492 -18.31 3.89 12.96
CA LEU A 492 -17.37 3.37 11.99
C LEU A 492 -16.08 4.22 11.95
N TYR A 493 -16.21 5.53 11.77
CA TYR A 493 -15.05 6.42 11.66
C TYR A 493 -14.25 6.53 12.96
N SER A 494 -14.93 6.65 14.11
CA SER A 494 -14.26 6.71 15.42
C SER A 494 -13.59 5.39 15.76
N GLY A 495 -14.23 4.25 15.49
CA GLY A 495 -13.66 2.92 15.67
C GLY A 495 -12.40 2.72 14.82
N THR A 496 -12.46 3.03 13.52
CA THR A 496 -11.30 2.93 12.62
C THR A 496 -10.13 3.80 13.11
N ILE A 497 -10.39 5.01 13.63
CA ILE A 497 -9.34 5.88 14.18
C ILE A 497 -8.79 5.33 15.50
N SER A 498 -9.60 4.68 16.35
CA SER A 498 -9.17 4.18 17.65
C SER A 498 -8.37 2.87 17.57
N ASN A 499 -8.59 2.05 16.56
CA ASN A 499 -7.99 0.71 16.42
C ASN A 499 -6.45 0.70 16.35
N TYR A 500 -5.82 1.79 15.94
CA TYR A 500 -4.37 1.86 15.74
C TYR A 500 -3.74 2.87 16.72
N SER A 501 -3.39 2.43 17.92
CA SER A 501 -2.84 3.29 18.98
C SER A 501 -1.30 3.42 18.91
N TYR A 502 -0.75 3.69 17.71
CA TYR A 502 0.69 3.79 17.47
C TYR A 502 1.14 5.22 17.14
N ALA A 503 2.38 5.55 17.48
CA ALA A 503 3.03 6.79 17.06
C ALA A 503 3.13 6.86 15.52
N THR A 504 3.57 5.78 14.91
CA THR A 504 3.52 5.48 13.48
C THR A 504 3.60 3.97 13.29
N LEU A 505 2.92 3.45 12.28
CA LEU A 505 2.95 2.03 11.94
C LEU A 505 3.53 1.88 10.53
N ASN A 506 4.84 1.62 10.47
CA ASN A 506 5.60 1.52 9.22
C ASN A 506 5.59 2.77 8.33
N GLY A 507 5.01 3.87 8.78
CA GLY A 507 5.16 5.17 8.12
C GLY A 507 6.52 5.77 8.47
N PHE A 508 7.48 5.81 7.52
CA PHE A 508 8.82 6.33 7.76
C PHE A 508 8.79 7.87 7.80
N ASN A 509 8.37 8.40 8.94
CA ASN A 509 8.12 9.81 9.19
C ASN A 509 8.94 10.35 10.37
N PHE A 510 8.59 11.51 10.92
CA PHE A 510 9.26 12.12 12.07
C PHE A 510 9.32 11.18 13.30
N TRP A 511 8.24 10.43 13.57
CA TRP A 511 8.21 9.50 14.70
C TRP A 511 9.11 8.29 14.47
N ALA A 512 9.16 7.80 13.23
CA ALA A 512 10.09 6.74 12.83
C ALA A 512 11.55 7.20 12.95
N MET A 513 11.86 8.46 12.56
CA MET A 513 13.19 9.07 12.75
C MET A 513 13.59 9.09 14.23
N LEU A 514 12.64 9.26 15.14
CA LEU A 514 12.87 9.24 16.58
C LEU A 514 12.81 7.82 17.20
N ASN A 515 12.90 6.79 16.39
CA ASN A 515 12.81 5.40 16.83
C ASN A 515 11.48 5.06 17.54
N LYS A 516 10.36 5.61 17.05
CA LYS A 516 9.02 5.40 17.60
C LYS A 516 8.11 4.61 16.63
N ASN A 517 8.70 3.90 15.65
CA ASN A 517 7.92 2.99 14.82
C ASN A 517 7.30 1.90 15.72
N SER A 518 6.01 1.65 15.54
CA SER A 518 5.22 0.70 16.35
C SER A 518 5.16 1.00 17.86
N ALA A 519 5.71 2.12 18.32
CA ALA A 519 5.54 2.55 19.71
C ALA A 519 4.12 3.06 19.97
N SER A 520 3.62 2.88 21.20
CA SER A 520 2.31 3.43 21.60
C SER A 520 2.25 4.96 21.43
N ASP A 521 1.14 5.48 20.92
CA ASP A 521 0.88 6.91 20.81
C ASP A 521 0.66 7.60 22.18
N ALA A 522 0.49 6.83 23.24
CA ALA A 522 0.50 7.31 24.63
C ALA A 522 1.93 7.52 25.17
N SER A 523 2.97 7.01 24.48
CA SER A 523 4.36 7.21 24.92
C SER A 523 4.74 8.69 24.89
N LEU A 524 5.63 9.10 25.82
CA LEU A 524 5.98 10.51 25.99
C LEU A 524 7.08 10.94 25.02
N PHE A 525 6.91 12.12 24.45
CA PHE A 525 7.95 12.88 23.77
C PHE A 525 8.00 14.29 24.38
N LEU A 526 9.16 14.68 24.91
CA LEU A 526 9.35 15.94 25.67
C LEU A 526 8.33 16.11 26.81
N GLY A 527 7.98 15.04 27.50
CA GLY A 527 7.05 15.07 28.63
C GLY A 527 5.56 15.11 28.25
N VAL A 528 5.22 15.06 26.96
CA VAL A 528 3.84 15.12 26.45
C VAL A 528 3.57 13.87 25.60
N PRO A 529 2.38 13.24 25.71
CA PRO A 529 2.02 12.07 24.88
C PRO A 529 2.05 12.37 23.38
N ILE A 530 2.48 11.40 22.57
CA ILE A 530 2.64 11.55 21.12
C ILE A 530 1.31 11.91 20.44
N HIS A 531 0.17 11.36 20.89
CA HIS A 531 -1.13 11.69 20.32
C HIS A 531 -1.48 13.18 20.50
N VAL A 532 -1.02 13.85 21.57
CA VAL A 532 -1.21 15.29 21.76
C VAL A 532 -0.39 16.08 20.75
N TRP A 533 0.87 15.67 20.51
CA TRP A 533 1.70 16.26 19.44
C TRP A 533 1.06 16.07 18.07
N GLY A 534 0.46 14.90 17.80
CA GLY A 534 -0.30 14.66 16.58
C GLY A 534 -1.47 15.63 16.41
N MET A 535 -2.21 15.92 17.47
CA MET A 535 -3.30 16.92 17.44
C MET A 535 -2.78 18.34 17.20
N ILE A 536 -1.66 18.71 17.80
CA ILE A 536 -0.96 19.98 17.52
C ILE A 536 -0.56 20.05 16.04
N ALA A 537 -0.01 18.96 15.49
CA ALA A 537 0.39 18.89 14.09
C ALA A 537 -0.81 19.06 13.13
N ILE A 538 -1.99 18.55 13.45
CA ILE A 538 -3.23 18.80 12.70
C ILE A 538 -3.56 20.31 12.71
N GLY A 539 -3.49 20.96 13.88
CA GLY A 539 -3.68 22.41 13.98
C GLY A 539 -2.68 23.20 13.13
N VAL A 540 -1.40 22.80 13.15
CA VAL A 540 -0.34 23.37 12.29
C VAL A 540 -0.66 23.16 10.80
N ALA A 541 -1.08 21.96 10.39
CA ALA A 541 -1.43 21.67 9.01
C ALA A 541 -2.58 22.56 8.51
N ILE A 542 -3.61 22.78 9.32
CA ILE A 542 -4.71 23.70 9.04
C ILE A 542 -4.19 25.13 8.90
N GLY A 543 -3.37 25.59 9.87
CA GLY A 543 -2.77 26.93 9.85
C GLY A 543 -1.90 27.19 8.62
N LEU A 544 -1.06 26.23 8.24
CA LEU A 544 -0.24 26.30 7.02
C LEU A 544 -1.11 26.33 5.76
N THR A 545 -2.17 25.53 5.72
CA THR A 545 -3.11 25.54 4.61
C THR A 545 -3.76 26.91 4.43
N ILE A 546 -4.26 27.48 5.52
CA ILE A 546 -4.85 28.83 5.51
C ILE A 546 -3.81 29.86 5.02
N LEU A 547 -2.60 29.80 5.57
CA LEU A 547 -1.50 30.70 5.20
C LEU A 547 -1.20 30.62 3.69
N PHE A 548 -1.01 29.44 3.14
CA PHE A 548 -0.62 29.27 1.75
C PHE A 548 -1.76 29.55 0.75
N VAL A 549 -3.01 29.19 1.08
CA VAL A 549 -4.16 29.58 0.28
C VAL A 549 -4.32 31.09 0.26
N VAL A 550 -4.27 31.77 1.41
CA VAL A 550 -4.37 33.23 1.50
C VAL A 550 -3.22 33.91 0.76
N MET A 551 -1.97 33.45 0.98
CA MET A 551 -0.82 33.98 0.24
C MET A 551 -0.96 33.90 -1.27
N GLY A 552 -1.44 32.77 -1.76
CA GLY A 552 -1.59 32.55 -3.21
C GLY A 552 -2.81 33.22 -3.80
N MET A 553 -3.93 33.29 -3.07
CA MET A 553 -5.18 33.87 -3.56
C MET A 553 -5.34 35.37 -3.33
N ARG A 554 -4.38 36.03 -2.65
CA ARG A 554 -4.43 37.49 -2.39
C ARG A 554 -4.53 38.30 -3.68
N LYS A 555 -5.09 39.54 -3.56
CA LYS A 555 -5.20 40.46 -4.67
C LYS A 555 -3.83 40.77 -5.28
N GLY A 556 -3.71 40.64 -6.63
CA GLY A 556 -2.44 40.85 -7.35
C GLY A 556 -1.50 39.64 -7.36
N SER A 557 -1.88 38.49 -6.83
CA SER A 557 -1.09 37.26 -7.00
C SER A 557 -1.31 36.64 -8.39
N THR A 558 -0.21 36.19 -9.01
CA THR A 558 -0.23 35.38 -10.25
C THR A 558 -0.45 33.89 -9.95
N ASN A 559 -0.41 33.50 -8.68
CA ASN A 559 -0.33 32.10 -8.25
C ASN A 559 -1.65 31.56 -7.67
N LYS A 560 -2.79 32.21 -7.93
CA LYS A 560 -4.09 31.81 -7.36
C LYS A 560 -4.43 30.33 -7.59
N LYS A 561 -4.19 29.84 -8.81
CA LYS A 561 -4.46 28.45 -9.17
C LYS A 561 -3.41 27.49 -8.61
N SER A 562 -2.13 27.92 -8.55
CA SER A 562 -1.05 27.12 -7.97
C SER A 562 -1.24 26.90 -6.48
N ALA A 563 -1.83 27.86 -5.75
CA ALA A 563 -2.07 27.77 -4.32
C ALA A 563 -2.93 26.56 -3.94
N ILE A 564 -3.89 26.16 -4.78
CA ILE A 564 -4.75 25.00 -4.54
C ILE A 564 -3.90 23.72 -4.44
N PHE A 565 -3.11 23.45 -5.47
CA PHE A 565 -2.29 22.21 -5.54
C PHE A 565 -1.13 22.23 -4.55
N ILE A 566 -0.49 23.40 -4.34
CA ILE A 566 0.59 23.55 -3.38
C ILE A 566 0.07 23.36 -1.94
N SER A 567 -1.08 23.95 -1.60
CA SER A 567 -1.65 23.77 -0.25
C SER A 567 -2.09 22.34 0.00
N ALA A 568 -2.62 21.64 -1.03
CA ALA A 568 -2.95 20.22 -0.93
C ALA A 568 -1.69 19.36 -0.70
N LEU A 569 -0.58 19.67 -1.38
CA LEU A 569 0.69 18.99 -1.13
C LEU A 569 1.21 19.28 0.28
N VAL A 570 1.17 20.54 0.73
CA VAL A 570 1.65 20.96 2.06
C VAL A 570 0.86 20.28 3.19
N VAL A 571 -0.48 20.23 3.09
CA VAL A 571 -1.29 19.56 4.12
C VAL A 571 -0.99 18.06 4.17
N MET A 572 -0.86 17.43 3.01
CA MET A 572 -0.53 16.00 2.92
C MET A 572 0.83 15.70 3.56
N MET A 573 1.86 16.46 3.20
CA MET A 573 3.20 16.33 3.76
C MET A 573 3.23 16.61 5.27
N THR A 574 2.54 17.65 5.76
CA THR A 574 2.52 18.00 7.19
C THR A 574 1.84 16.90 8.01
N VAL A 575 0.70 16.39 7.51
CA VAL A 575 -0.04 15.33 8.20
C VAL A 575 0.80 14.06 8.27
N PHE A 576 1.34 13.58 7.14
CA PHE A 576 2.14 12.37 7.13
C PHE A 576 3.39 12.49 8.00
N THR A 577 4.09 13.62 7.94
CA THR A 577 5.37 13.79 8.65
C THR A 577 5.19 13.85 10.17
N PHE A 578 4.14 14.51 10.69
CA PHE A 578 4.06 14.83 12.12
C PHE A 578 2.85 14.28 12.87
N VAL A 579 1.78 13.87 12.18
CA VAL A 579 0.61 13.29 12.85
C VAL A 579 0.90 11.83 13.23
N HIS A 580 0.35 11.38 14.34
CA HIS A 580 0.43 9.99 14.78
C HIS A 580 -0.49 9.07 13.95
N LYS A 581 -0.37 7.75 14.11
CA LYS A 581 -1.17 6.72 13.40
C LYS A 581 -0.98 6.71 11.88
N MET A 582 0.22 7.10 11.42
CA MET A 582 0.53 7.07 9.99
C MET A 582 1.01 5.69 9.57
N HIS A 583 0.55 5.25 8.39
CA HIS A 583 0.98 4.02 7.73
C HIS A 583 1.88 4.34 6.53
N GLU A 584 2.67 3.37 6.11
CA GLU A 584 3.62 3.43 5.00
C GLU A 584 3.05 4.02 3.71
N ARG A 585 1.76 3.81 3.45
CA ARG A 585 1.07 4.16 2.20
C ARG A 585 0.40 5.54 2.20
N TYR A 586 0.25 6.16 3.36
CA TYR A 586 -0.53 7.40 3.46
C TYR A 586 0.11 8.60 2.75
N LEU A 587 1.43 8.57 2.51
CA LEU A 587 2.11 9.63 1.74
C LEU A 587 1.90 9.50 0.21
N PHE A 588 1.36 8.40 -0.29
CA PHE A 588 1.24 8.11 -1.72
C PHE A 588 0.68 9.26 -2.57
N PRO A 589 -0.42 9.96 -2.17
CA PRO A 589 -0.95 11.07 -2.96
C PRO A 589 0.01 12.24 -3.16
N ALA A 590 1.02 12.42 -2.28
CA ALA A 590 1.98 13.51 -2.39
C ALA A 590 2.77 13.48 -3.70
N VAL A 591 3.02 12.31 -4.27
CA VAL A 591 3.72 12.13 -5.55
C VAL A 591 2.97 12.85 -6.68
N VAL A 592 1.68 12.55 -6.85
CA VAL A 592 0.88 13.18 -7.91
C VAL A 592 0.59 14.64 -7.63
N LEU A 593 0.44 15.03 -6.36
CA LEU A 593 0.27 16.43 -5.95
C LEU A 593 1.50 17.28 -6.30
N ALA A 594 2.71 16.75 -6.16
CA ALA A 594 3.93 17.43 -6.56
C ALA A 594 4.00 17.63 -8.10
N PHE A 595 3.58 16.65 -8.91
CA PHE A 595 3.44 16.83 -10.35
C PHE A 595 2.41 17.91 -10.69
N LEU A 596 1.26 17.95 -10.05
CA LEU A 596 0.23 18.99 -10.27
C LEU A 596 0.74 20.38 -9.86
N ALA A 597 1.45 20.48 -8.72
CA ALA A 597 2.07 21.72 -8.28
C ALA A 597 3.12 22.22 -9.30
N PHE A 598 3.93 21.32 -9.87
CA PHE A 598 4.83 21.65 -10.97
C PHE A 598 4.07 22.15 -12.20
N VAL A 599 3.11 21.39 -12.69
CA VAL A 599 2.35 21.74 -13.91
C VAL A 599 1.70 23.10 -13.81
N GLN A 600 1.14 23.42 -12.65
CA GLN A 600 0.42 24.67 -12.47
C GLN A 600 1.33 25.86 -12.15
N SER A 601 2.42 25.65 -11.37
CA SER A 601 3.37 26.72 -10.99
C SER A 601 4.50 26.92 -12.00
N ARG A 602 4.81 25.89 -12.80
CA ARG A 602 5.97 25.80 -13.71
C ARG A 602 7.32 25.88 -12.97
N ASP A 603 7.33 25.62 -11.66
CA ASP A 603 8.56 25.64 -10.87
C ASP A 603 9.16 24.23 -10.79
N LYS A 604 10.36 24.05 -11.35
CA LYS A 604 11.07 22.76 -11.40
C LYS A 604 11.37 22.18 -10.03
N GLY A 605 11.37 22.99 -8.96
CA GLY A 605 11.53 22.51 -7.60
C GLY A 605 10.48 21.49 -7.21
N PHE A 606 9.22 21.64 -7.68
CA PHE A 606 8.18 20.64 -7.47
C PHE A 606 8.37 19.40 -8.35
N LEU A 607 8.93 19.53 -9.54
CA LEU A 607 9.25 18.38 -10.38
C LEU A 607 10.32 17.51 -9.74
N TYR A 608 11.42 18.11 -9.28
CA TYR A 608 12.47 17.36 -8.58
C TYR A 608 11.97 16.76 -7.27
N LEU A 609 11.09 17.49 -6.56
CA LEU A 609 10.41 16.98 -5.36
C LEU A 609 9.55 15.76 -5.68
N ALA A 610 8.81 15.76 -6.81
CA ALA A 610 8.00 14.61 -7.23
C ALA A 610 8.84 13.34 -7.42
N PHE A 611 10.05 13.47 -7.99
CA PHE A 611 10.98 12.35 -8.12
C PHE A 611 11.54 11.89 -6.78
N ALA A 612 11.93 12.82 -5.92
CA ALA A 612 12.44 12.49 -4.59
C ALA A 612 11.36 11.81 -3.73
N LEU A 613 10.11 12.31 -3.77
CA LEU A 613 8.96 11.65 -3.14
C LEU A 613 8.68 10.26 -3.74
N THR A 614 8.83 10.09 -5.06
CA THR A 614 8.71 8.78 -5.69
C THR A 614 9.67 7.76 -5.07
N VAL A 615 10.94 8.15 -4.91
CA VAL A 615 11.95 7.26 -4.31
C VAL A 615 11.59 6.93 -2.85
N HIS A 616 11.26 7.94 -2.06
CA HIS A 616 10.91 7.74 -0.65
C HIS A 616 9.66 6.88 -0.47
N VAL A 617 8.57 7.20 -1.18
CA VAL A 617 7.31 6.45 -1.12
C VAL A 617 7.51 5.02 -1.62
N PHE A 618 8.27 4.83 -2.73
CA PHE A 618 8.61 3.50 -3.22
C PHE A 618 9.36 2.69 -2.18
N LEU A 619 10.41 3.25 -1.58
CA LEU A 619 11.20 2.55 -0.56
C LEU A 619 10.34 2.15 0.63
N ASN A 620 9.51 3.07 1.14
CA ASN A 620 8.62 2.77 2.26
C ASN A 620 7.64 1.62 1.92
N HIS A 621 6.98 1.67 0.76
CA HIS A 621 6.07 0.62 0.32
C HIS A 621 6.78 -0.70 0.08
N TYR A 622 7.87 -0.66 -0.71
CA TYR A 622 8.58 -1.85 -1.13
C TYR A 622 9.17 -2.59 0.05
N MET A 623 9.82 -1.87 0.96
CA MET A 623 10.45 -2.49 2.12
C MET A 623 9.42 -3.19 3.02
N ILE A 624 8.28 -2.55 3.26
CA ILE A 624 7.23 -3.14 4.09
C ILE A 624 6.52 -4.28 3.37
N LEU A 625 6.20 -4.14 2.08
CA LEU A 625 5.58 -5.20 1.31
C LEU A 625 6.47 -6.46 1.26
N ASN A 626 7.74 -6.28 0.93
CA ASN A 626 8.69 -7.38 0.85
C ASN A 626 8.88 -8.06 2.22
N TYR A 627 9.02 -7.27 3.27
CA TYR A 627 9.12 -7.76 4.64
C TYR A 627 7.90 -8.61 5.03
N ASN A 628 6.69 -8.15 4.71
CA ASN A 628 5.46 -8.91 4.97
C ASN A 628 5.29 -10.15 4.09
N LEU A 629 5.78 -10.12 2.85
CA LEU A 629 5.75 -11.30 1.96
C LEU A 629 6.70 -12.40 2.46
N MET A 630 7.82 -12.01 3.10
CA MET A 630 8.80 -12.96 3.65
C MET A 630 8.42 -13.47 5.05
N TYR A 631 7.82 -12.63 5.89
CA TYR A 631 7.73 -12.88 7.35
C TYR A 631 6.31 -12.77 7.92
N GLU A 632 5.27 -12.86 7.12
CA GLU A 632 3.86 -12.70 7.51
C GLU A 632 3.64 -11.84 8.79
N TYR A 633 3.14 -10.61 8.65
CA TYR A 633 2.75 -9.67 9.73
C TYR A 633 3.87 -9.12 10.65
N CYS A 634 5.14 -9.28 10.32
CA CYS A 634 6.22 -8.65 11.09
C CYS A 634 6.38 -7.17 10.74
N HIS A 635 6.79 -6.37 11.73
CA HIS A 635 7.19 -4.98 11.52
C HIS A 635 8.70 -4.84 11.78
N PRO A 636 9.38 -3.85 11.16
CA PRO A 636 10.78 -3.58 11.46
C PRO A 636 11.00 -3.34 12.95
N ALA A 637 12.09 -3.88 13.48
CA ALA A 637 12.46 -3.72 14.87
C ALA A 637 12.60 -2.25 15.27
N GLN A 638 12.33 -1.94 16.53
CA GLN A 638 12.76 -0.67 17.10
C GLN A 638 14.30 -0.59 17.03
N GLY A 639 14.83 0.57 16.63
CA GLY A 639 16.25 0.76 16.41
C GLY A 639 16.74 0.48 14.99
N ASP A 640 15.87 0.05 14.08
CA ASP A 640 16.25 -0.15 12.67
C ASP A 640 16.80 1.14 12.06
N LYS A 641 18.10 1.08 11.68
CA LYS A 641 18.82 2.25 11.16
C LYS A 641 18.26 2.77 9.83
N MET A 642 17.69 1.86 9.00
CA MET A 642 17.10 2.24 7.73
C MET A 642 15.76 2.96 7.94
N VAL A 643 14.93 2.50 8.87
CA VAL A 643 13.68 3.16 9.27
C VAL A 643 13.96 4.57 9.79
N ILE A 644 14.95 4.71 10.68
CA ILE A 644 15.39 6.00 11.24
C ILE A 644 15.90 6.92 10.12
N PHE A 645 16.76 6.39 9.23
CA PHE A 645 17.32 7.15 8.11
C PHE A 645 16.25 7.63 7.14
N LEU A 646 15.31 6.75 6.74
CA LEU A 646 14.22 7.13 5.84
C LEU A 646 13.25 8.11 6.50
N GLY A 647 13.00 7.99 7.80
CA GLY A 647 12.28 9.00 8.57
C GLY A 647 12.97 10.38 8.54
N PHE A 648 14.30 10.41 8.64
CA PHE A 648 15.07 11.66 8.48
C PHE A 648 14.95 12.22 7.05
N VAL A 649 15.03 11.36 6.02
CA VAL A 649 14.84 11.77 4.62
C VAL A 649 13.46 12.42 4.43
N GLU A 650 12.41 11.85 5.02
CA GLU A 650 11.05 12.43 4.96
C GLU A 650 11.00 13.84 5.55
N VAL A 651 11.62 14.07 6.70
CA VAL A 651 11.70 15.42 7.30
C VAL A 651 12.43 16.40 6.37
N CYS A 652 13.49 15.96 5.69
CA CYS A 652 14.18 16.77 4.69
C CYS A 652 13.28 17.10 3.47
N LEU A 653 12.50 16.13 3.00
CA LEU A 653 11.52 16.33 1.91
C LEU A 653 10.40 17.29 2.32
N TYR A 654 9.93 17.19 3.57
CA TYR A 654 8.98 18.15 4.13
C TYR A 654 9.56 19.59 4.12
N ILE A 655 10.77 19.78 4.63
CA ILE A 655 11.44 21.09 4.63
C ILE A 655 11.58 21.61 3.18
N TRP A 656 12.00 20.77 2.26
CA TRP A 656 12.08 21.14 0.84
C TRP A 656 10.72 21.57 0.29
N THR A 657 9.66 20.82 0.59
CA THR A 657 8.28 21.17 0.21
C THR A 657 7.90 22.56 0.71
N MET A 658 8.20 22.85 1.98
CA MET A 658 7.90 24.16 2.59
C MET A 658 8.67 25.31 1.92
N VAL A 659 9.97 25.12 1.68
CA VAL A 659 10.82 26.15 1.05
C VAL A 659 10.36 26.46 -0.39
N VAL A 660 10.08 25.44 -1.19
CA VAL A 660 9.62 25.65 -2.58
C VAL A 660 8.23 26.28 -2.60
N SER A 661 7.32 25.80 -1.75
CA SER A 661 5.96 26.34 -1.64
C SER A 661 5.96 27.83 -1.27
N TRP A 662 6.73 28.18 -0.23
CA TRP A 662 6.90 29.57 0.20
C TRP A 662 7.48 30.44 -0.90
N ARG A 663 8.57 30.00 -1.54
CA ARG A 663 9.25 30.73 -2.64
C ARG A 663 8.28 31.01 -3.78
N VAL A 664 7.49 30.04 -4.19
CA VAL A 664 6.56 30.17 -5.33
C VAL A 664 5.40 31.09 -4.96
N LEU A 665 4.75 30.89 -3.80
CA LEU A 665 3.54 31.63 -3.44
C LEU A 665 3.84 33.07 -2.98
N LYS A 666 5.06 33.37 -2.56
CA LYS A 666 5.49 34.73 -2.21
C LYS A 666 5.63 35.66 -3.43
N LYS A 667 5.84 35.12 -4.64
CA LYS A 667 6.00 35.93 -5.87
C LYS A 667 4.74 36.75 -6.13
N LYS A 668 4.92 38.07 -6.30
CA LYS A 668 3.89 39.01 -6.72
C LYS A 668 3.98 39.22 -8.22
N ALA A 669 2.86 39.56 -8.88
CA ALA A 669 2.89 40.03 -10.25
C ALA A 669 3.85 41.26 -10.36
N PRO A 670 4.66 41.34 -11.41
CA PRO A 670 5.39 42.58 -11.68
C PRO A 670 4.43 43.74 -11.71
N LYS A 671 4.76 44.83 -11.01
CA LYS A 671 3.97 46.04 -11.08
C LYS A 671 4.02 46.55 -12.51
N VAL A 672 2.89 46.62 -13.20
CA VAL A 672 2.82 47.29 -14.52
C VAL A 672 3.27 48.73 -14.29
N PRO A 673 4.31 49.23 -15.02
CA PRO A 673 4.74 50.60 -14.90
C PRO A 673 3.55 51.56 -15.12
N LYS A 674 3.50 52.67 -14.37
CA LYS A 674 2.41 53.64 -14.48
C LYS A 674 2.23 54.12 -15.92
N SER A 675 3.31 54.22 -16.70
CA SER A 675 3.32 54.59 -18.13
C SER A 675 2.56 53.65 -19.06
N LEU A 676 2.29 52.39 -18.65
CA LEU A 676 1.50 51.44 -19.47
C LEU A 676 0.04 51.29 -18.97
N ARG A 677 -0.32 51.93 -17.85
CA ARG A 677 -1.70 51.90 -17.33
C ARG A 677 -2.65 52.82 -18.06
N ASP A 678 -2.09 53.81 -18.73
CA ASP A 678 -2.85 54.89 -19.41
C ASP A 678 -2.98 54.66 -20.91
N LEU A 679 -2.53 53.51 -21.43
CA LEU A 679 -2.78 53.13 -22.82
C LEU A 679 -4.20 52.57 -22.95
N PRO A 680 -5.02 53.05 -23.93
CA PRO A 680 -6.33 52.50 -24.16
C PRO A 680 -6.24 51.01 -24.54
N PRO A 681 -7.27 50.21 -24.21
CA PRO A 681 -7.29 48.80 -24.55
C PRO A 681 -7.17 48.61 -26.06
N GLU A 682 -6.35 47.66 -26.49
CA GLU A 682 -6.04 47.34 -27.92
C GLU A 682 -7.27 47.14 -28.84
N SER A 683 -8.48 46.98 -28.25
CA SER A 683 -9.74 46.86 -28.99
C SER A 683 -10.12 48.15 -29.75
N ASP A 684 -9.63 49.35 -29.32
CA ASP A 684 -9.99 50.60 -29.95
C ASP A 684 -9.02 51.03 -31.07
N ALA A 685 -7.85 50.38 -31.16
CA ALA A 685 -6.86 50.68 -32.22
C ALA A 685 -7.19 50.05 -33.58
N LEU A 686 -8.00 48.98 -33.62
CA LEU A 686 -8.45 48.34 -34.86
C LEU A 686 -9.71 48.99 -35.47
N GLY A 687 -10.41 49.85 -34.72
CA GLY A 687 -11.56 50.60 -35.21
C GLY A 687 -11.22 51.88 -35.97
N ALA A 688 -10.03 52.44 -35.78
CA ALA A 688 -9.62 53.70 -36.41
C ALA A 688 -8.90 53.53 -37.78
N ALA A 689 -8.37 52.31 -38.06
CA ALA A 689 -7.67 52.04 -39.33
C ALA A 689 -8.60 51.61 -40.48
N GLY A 690 -9.94 51.47 -40.24
CA GLY A 690 -10.92 51.07 -41.23
C GLY A 690 -11.74 52.23 -41.82
N LYS A 691 -11.41 53.52 -41.54
CA LYS A 691 -12.08 54.70 -42.03
C LYS A 691 -11.12 55.80 -42.56
N ALA A 692 -10.06 55.39 -43.24
CA ALA A 692 -9.25 56.32 -44.04
C ALA A 692 -9.07 55.75 -45.45
#